data_eac38162dab26fc13b5094c4eb39ff94
#
_entry.id   eac38162dab26fc13b5094c4eb39ff94
#
_cell.length_a   1.000
_cell.length_b   1.000
_cell.length_c   1.000
_cell.angle_alpha   90.00
_cell.angle_beta   90.00
_cell.angle_gamma   90.00
#
_symmetry.space_group_name_H-M   'P 1'
#
loop_
_entity.id
_entity.type
_entity.pdbx_description
1 polymer ?
#
loop_
_entity_poly.entity_id
_entity_poly.type
_entity_poly.pdbx_seq_one_letter_code
_entity_poly.pdbx_strand_id
1 'polypeptide(L)'
;MKTILRNFFSVLRRFKTASVLNVLGLSIAFVAFMLIMMQVNYDYTFDRSHPNADAIFRVDIVHGSKGSQAIICRPFARAFTESSPLIEEGCLLSAWTDSRFFYIEDGGQRTSYKEDAWNVTPGVLEVFRFDMLEGSERSLDEPNSVVLPESMARKIFGDESAVGKQLISANPMEDAKIVKGVYKDFPRNSALKNVMYTSMSPKENYDNWGNWNYFFFVRLGEGMDKAEVLDNFKRNFNAKEAFGNEFEWGEENSLDLRLTSLPDVHFLNNVDFDSMPKASRQTLLVLFSIAFVILIIAGINFTNFSTALTPMRIKSINTQKVLGSSDRTLRGSLLVEAVCVSLFAYLLSLLFLYIIPKTPVVSLVDADISFGAQPMIIAGTAVIAAIVGVLAGLYPSYYVTSFPPALVLKGSFGLSLAGRRMRSVLVGVQFVASFILIIGSLFMYLQNHYMQNAPLGYDKEEMIIVHLNNTINKNRDAFTDRLKSFSGVQDVTYSQFLLSSQDQYMGWGRDYNGNNINFQCLPVSSSFLKVMGIEVKEGRDFRPEDDQKETGCYIFNEKAKAQYELKLNEKIDGDEIIGFIPDIKFASFRQEVTPMAFYLWGKYQWGQEGNYYNTAYVKFKAGSDLRSGMEHVRESLEKFDSEYPFVVRFYDEVLQHTYEKELKIGSLITLFSLVAIFISIVGVFGLVVFESEYKRKEIAVRKVLGSTTGEILYMFNVSYFWILLICFVFGAPVAWYGVHRWLENFAYRTPMYWWVLPLAFLAVGVITFMTVTYQNWHVANENPVKNIKSE
;
A
#
# COMPACT_ATOMS: atom_id res chain seq x y z
N MET A 1 -24.89 -34.58 21.87
CA MET A 1 -25.07 -33.27 21.22
C MET A 1 -26.11 -32.37 21.91
N LYS A 2 -27.36 -32.84 22.17
CA LYS A 2 -28.39 -31.99 22.85
C LYS A 2 -27.94 -31.43 24.21
N THR A 3 -27.22 -32.20 25.03
CA THR A 3 -26.71 -31.76 26.34
C THR A 3 -25.61 -30.71 26.22
N ILE A 4 -24.73 -30.82 25.21
CA ILE A 4 -23.64 -29.87 24.97
C ILE A 4 -24.23 -28.52 24.54
N LEU A 5 -25.17 -28.49 23.58
CA LEU A 5 -25.87 -27.30 23.13
C LEU A 5 -26.67 -26.62 24.27
N ARG A 6 -27.37 -27.42 25.10
CA ARG A 6 -28.09 -26.94 26.27
C ARG A 6 -27.16 -26.29 27.29
N ASN A 7 -26.02 -26.89 27.56
CA ASN A 7 -24.99 -26.31 28.46
C ASN A 7 -24.40 -25.03 27.89
N PHE A 8 -24.11 -24.99 26.57
CA PHE A 8 -23.66 -23.81 25.86
C PHE A 8 -24.61 -22.62 26.02
N PHE A 9 -25.89 -22.80 25.70
CA PHE A 9 -26.88 -21.73 25.87
C PHE A 9 -27.12 -21.33 27.32
N SER A 10 -27.01 -22.27 28.28
CA SER A 10 -27.13 -21.99 29.72
C SER A 10 -25.96 -21.09 30.21
N VAL A 11 -24.72 -21.36 29.75
CA VAL A 11 -23.55 -20.53 30.07
C VAL A 11 -23.65 -19.14 29.47
N LEU A 12 -24.04 -19.05 28.21
CA LEU A 12 -24.26 -17.74 27.52
C LEU A 12 -25.32 -16.91 28.26
N ARG A 13 -26.42 -17.50 28.72
CA ARG A 13 -27.49 -16.81 29.45
C ARG A 13 -27.07 -16.36 30.86
N ARG A 14 -26.23 -17.13 31.52
CA ARG A 14 -25.80 -16.84 32.91
C ARG A 14 -24.72 -15.75 32.98
N PHE A 15 -23.82 -15.67 31.96
CA PHE A 15 -22.71 -14.70 31.88
C PHE A 15 -22.80 -13.86 30.62
N LYS A 16 -23.96 -13.23 30.40
CA LYS A 16 -24.28 -12.51 29.16
C LYS A 16 -23.17 -11.58 28.71
N THR A 17 -22.73 -10.67 29.57
CA THR A 17 -21.76 -9.64 29.22
C THR A 17 -20.40 -10.22 28.83
N ALA A 18 -19.86 -11.10 29.65
CA ALA A 18 -18.54 -11.67 29.41
C ALA A 18 -18.54 -12.64 28.21
N SER A 19 -19.60 -13.44 28.01
CA SER A 19 -19.74 -14.33 26.83
C SER A 19 -19.89 -13.54 25.54
N VAL A 20 -20.70 -12.46 25.56
CA VAL A 20 -20.90 -11.58 24.39
C VAL A 20 -19.57 -10.92 24.01
N LEU A 21 -18.86 -10.34 25.00
CA LEU A 21 -17.56 -9.70 24.75
C LEU A 21 -16.53 -10.69 24.20
N ASN A 22 -16.52 -11.93 24.67
CA ASN A 22 -15.59 -12.94 24.18
C ASN A 22 -15.90 -13.36 22.74
N VAL A 23 -17.19 -13.62 22.43
CA VAL A 23 -17.61 -13.97 21.06
C VAL A 23 -17.37 -12.80 20.10
N LEU A 24 -17.70 -11.57 20.49
CA LEU A 24 -17.43 -10.38 19.69
C LEU A 24 -15.92 -10.16 19.46
N GLY A 25 -15.09 -10.31 20.51
CA GLY A 25 -13.65 -10.21 20.40
C GLY A 25 -13.05 -11.22 19.43
N LEU A 26 -13.48 -12.49 19.50
CA LEU A 26 -13.07 -13.53 18.53
C LEU A 26 -13.59 -13.22 17.11
N SER A 27 -14.83 -12.74 16.97
CA SER A 27 -15.39 -12.41 15.65
C SER A 27 -14.66 -11.25 14.99
N ILE A 28 -14.31 -10.22 15.76
CA ILE A 28 -13.51 -9.08 15.29
C ILE A 28 -12.09 -9.56 14.92
N ALA A 29 -11.50 -10.47 15.70
CA ALA A 29 -10.21 -11.04 15.39
C ALA A 29 -10.21 -11.84 14.08
N PHE A 30 -11.23 -12.68 13.84
CA PHE A 30 -11.32 -13.47 12.63
C PHE A 30 -11.57 -12.59 11.39
N VAL A 31 -12.42 -11.56 11.47
CA VAL A 31 -12.61 -10.67 10.33
C VAL A 31 -11.36 -9.84 10.04
N ALA A 32 -10.66 -9.35 11.06
CA ALA A 32 -9.39 -8.64 10.90
C ALA A 32 -8.33 -9.56 10.26
N PHE A 33 -8.23 -10.81 10.74
CA PHE A 33 -7.36 -11.82 10.14
C PHE A 33 -7.70 -12.07 8.66
N MET A 34 -8.99 -12.27 8.33
CA MET A 34 -9.41 -12.46 6.94
C MET A 34 -9.02 -11.29 6.06
N LEU A 35 -9.28 -10.04 6.47
CA LEU A 35 -8.95 -8.85 5.70
C LEU A 35 -7.44 -8.71 5.46
N ILE A 36 -6.64 -8.92 6.51
CA ILE A 36 -5.17 -8.88 6.36
C ILE A 36 -4.70 -10.00 5.41
N MET A 37 -5.22 -11.22 5.57
CA MET A 37 -4.81 -12.33 4.72
C MET A 37 -5.26 -12.16 3.26
N MET A 38 -6.41 -11.51 3.01
CA MET A 38 -6.85 -11.14 1.67
C MET A 38 -5.88 -10.13 1.04
N GLN A 39 -5.45 -9.11 1.79
CA GLN A 39 -4.45 -8.15 1.30
C GLN A 39 -3.08 -8.82 1.05
N VAL A 40 -2.62 -9.66 1.98
CA VAL A 40 -1.37 -10.41 1.81
C VAL A 40 -1.45 -11.33 0.59
N ASN A 41 -2.57 -12.04 0.40
CA ASN A 41 -2.77 -12.89 -0.76
C ASN A 41 -2.80 -12.10 -2.07
N TYR A 42 -3.42 -10.92 -2.08
CA TYR A 42 -3.45 -10.02 -3.23
C TYR A 42 -2.04 -9.70 -3.73
N ASP A 43 -1.14 -9.29 -2.81
CA ASP A 43 0.24 -8.97 -3.17
C ASP A 43 1.08 -10.22 -3.52
N TYR A 44 0.89 -11.36 -2.83
CA TYR A 44 1.63 -12.60 -3.12
C TYR A 44 1.21 -13.28 -4.43
N THR A 45 -0.03 -13.08 -4.85
CA THR A 45 -0.56 -13.63 -6.11
C THR A 45 -0.54 -12.60 -7.24
N PHE A 46 0.17 -11.48 -7.06
CA PHE A 46 0.28 -10.43 -8.07
C PHE A 46 0.91 -10.99 -9.35
N ASP A 47 0.30 -10.70 -10.50
CA ASP A 47 0.65 -11.19 -11.84
C ASP A 47 0.62 -12.71 -12.05
N ARG A 48 0.22 -13.50 -11.06
CA ARG A 48 0.12 -14.97 -11.21
C ARG A 48 -1.12 -15.42 -11.99
N SER A 49 -1.97 -14.49 -12.40
CA SER A 49 -3.10 -14.77 -13.30
C SER A 49 -2.67 -15.01 -14.76
N HIS A 50 -1.49 -14.54 -15.13
CA HIS A 50 -0.94 -14.78 -16.47
C HIS A 50 -0.47 -16.23 -16.62
N PRO A 51 -0.81 -16.93 -17.73
CA PRO A 51 -0.35 -18.27 -17.97
C PRO A 51 1.19 -18.34 -18.02
N ASN A 52 1.78 -19.22 -17.20
CA ASN A 52 3.23 -19.36 -17.07
C ASN A 52 3.96 -18.05 -16.70
N ALA A 53 3.40 -17.28 -15.76
CA ALA A 53 3.96 -16.01 -15.30
C ALA A 53 5.44 -16.10 -14.88
N ASP A 54 5.86 -17.27 -14.36
CA ASP A 54 7.25 -17.53 -13.96
C ASP A 54 8.22 -17.68 -15.17
N ALA A 55 7.70 -17.87 -16.39
CA ALA A 55 8.47 -17.91 -17.64
C ALA A 55 8.55 -16.53 -18.34
N ILE A 56 7.83 -15.52 -17.84
CA ILE A 56 7.87 -14.14 -18.32
C ILE A 56 8.86 -13.37 -17.47
N PHE A 57 9.82 -12.71 -18.10
CA PHE A 57 10.85 -11.93 -17.41
C PHE A 57 10.89 -10.51 -17.91
N ARG A 58 11.00 -9.54 -16.98
CA ARG A 58 11.40 -8.18 -17.33
C ARG A 58 12.93 -8.09 -17.39
N VAL A 59 13.42 -7.41 -18.41
CA VAL A 59 14.84 -7.11 -18.58
C VAL A 59 15.13 -5.74 -18.01
N ASP A 60 15.92 -5.68 -16.93
CA ASP A 60 16.37 -4.45 -16.30
C ASP A 60 17.85 -4.22 -16.60
N ILE A 61 18.26 -2.97 -16.76
CA ILE A 61 19.65 -2.56 -16.84
C ILE A 61 20.20 -2.32 -15.43
N VAL A 62 21.40 -2.83 -15.17
CA VAL A 62 22.12 -2.64 -13.89
C VAL A 62 23.37 -1.82 -14.15
N HIS A 63 23.56 -0.74 -13.43
CA HIS A 63 24.71 0.16 -13.54
C HIS A 63 25.68 -0.04 -12.36
N GLY A 64 26.32 -1.17 -12.24
CA GLY A 64 27.27 -1.48 -11.17
C GLY A 64 26.75 -1.11 -9.78
N SER A 65 27.46 -0.23 -9.06
CA SER A 65 27.05 0.30 -7.75
C SER A 65 26.02 1.46 -7.82
N LYS A 66 25.73 1.99 -9.02
CA LYS A 66 24.91 3.19 -9.23
C LYS A 66 23.40 2.92 -9.26
N GLY A 67 22.97 1.65 -9.22
CA GLY A 67 21.55 1.29 -9.21
C GLY A 67 21.12 0.48 -10.43
N SER A 68 19.81 0.43 -10.70
CA SER A 68 19.24 -0.25 -11.86
C SER A 68 18.07 0.55 -12.42
N GLN A 69 17.80 0.40 -13.73
CA GLN A 69 16.67 1.04 -14.41
C GLN A 69 15.81 0.00 -15.13
N ALA A 70 14.50 0.27 -15.19
CA ALA A 70 13.50 -0.62 -15.78
C ALA A 70 13.30 -0.40 -17.28
N ILE A 71 13.80 0.71 -17.83
CA ILE A 71 13.55 1.13 -19.21
C ILE A 71 14.74 0.83 -20.12
N ILE A 72 14.43 0.47 -21.34
CA ILE A 72 15.40 0.21 -22.41
C ILE A 72 14.98 0.89 -23.71
N CYS A 73 15.89 0.92 -24.70
CA CYS A 73 15.61 1.38 -26.05
C CYS A 73 15.18 0.21 -26.97
N ARG A 74 14.48 0.54 -28.04
CA ARG A 74 13.92 -0.43 -28.99
C ARG A 74 14.98 -1.26 -29.73
N PRO A 75 16.08 -0.68 -30.24
CA PRO A 75 17.15 -1.46 -30.88
C PRO A 75 17.77 -2.49 -29.94
N PHE A 76 17.95 -2.14 -28.65
CA PHE A 76 18.49 -3.05 -27.64
C PHE A 76 17.55 -4.24 -27.40
N ALA A 77 16.24 -3.98 -27.25
CA ALA A 77 15.24 -5.04 -27.06
C ALA A 77 15.22 -6.03 -28.22
N ARG A 78 15.29 -5.51 -29.45
CA ARG A 78 15.36 -6.34 -30.66
C ARG A 78 16.62 -7.22 -30.66
N ALA A 79 17.79 -6.62 -30.45
CA ALA A 79 19.06 -7.34 -30.37
C ALA A 79 19.03 -8.42 -29.27
N PHE A 80 18.39 -8.13 -28.12
CA PHE A 80 18.23 -9.10 -27.04
C PHE A 80 17.35 -10.28 -27.44
N THR A 81 16.19 -10.00 -28.03
CA THR A 81 15.25 -11.05 -28.47
C THR A 81 15.88 -11.96 -29.52
N GLU A 82 16.65 -11.41 -30.48
CA GLU A 82 17.32 -12.16 -31.54
C GLU A 82 18.57 -12.92 -31.08
N SER A 83 19.08 -12.63 -29.89
CA SER A 83 20.37 -13.16 -29.42
C SER A 83 20.35 -14.63 -29.00
N SER A 84 19.19 -15.15 -28.62
CA SER A 84 19.07 -16.49 -28.06
C SER A 84 17.81 -17.21 -28.53
N PRO A 85 17.92 -18.46 -29.01
CA PRO A 85 16.75 -19.28 -29.38
C PRO A 85 15.94 -19.75 -28.17
N LEU A 86 16.40 -19.49 -26.96
CA LEU A 86 15.69 -19.78 -25.71
C LEU A 86 14.56 -18.74 -25.41
N ILE A 87 14.56 -17.62 -26.12
CA ILE A 87 13.54 -16.60 -26.06
C ILE A 87 12.46 -16.95 -27.08
N GLU A 88 11.25 -17.24 -26.60
CA GLU A 88 10.10 -17.52 -27.47
C GLU A 88 9.62 -16.24 -28.17
N GLU A 89 9.44 -15.16 -27.38
CA GLU A 89 8.94 -13.88 -27.85
C GLU A 89 9.40 -12.75 -26.91
N GLY A 90 9.51 -11.53 -27.46
CA GLY A 90 9.82 -10.31 -26.71
C GLY A 90 8.82 -9.20 -27.04
N CYS A 91 8.48 -8.39 -26.03
CA CYS A 91 7.58 -7.26 -26.23
C CYS A 91 8.02 -6.01 -25.47
N LEU A 92 7.70 -4.86 -26.03
CA LEU A 92 7.90 -3.56 -25.45
C LEU A 92 6.55 -2.93 -25.06
N LEU A 93 6.53 -2.31 -23.88
CA LEU A 93 5.45 -1.43 -23.45
C LEU A 93 6.06 -0.06 -23.19
N SER A 94 5.41 1.04 -23.63
CA SER A 94 5.86 2.38 -23.26
C SER A 94 5.91 2.51 -21.72
N ALA A 95 6.85 3.28 -21.18
CA ALA A 95 7.03 3.39 -19.72
C ALA A 95 5.83 4.05 -19.01
N TRP A 96 4.88 4.59 -19.75
CA TRP A 96 3.66 5.22 -19.26
C TRP A 96 2.45 4.89 -20.10
N THR A 97 1.26 5.04 -19.52
CA THR A 97 -0.02 5.02 -20.22
C THR A 97 -0.45 6.45 -20.54
N ASP A 98 -1.07 6.67 -21.70
CA ASP A 98 -1.60 7.96 -22.14
C ASP A 98 -3.14 7.94 -22.09
N SER A 99 -3.75 9.05 -21.66
CA SER A 99 -5.19 9.22 -21.81
C SER A 99 -5.50 9.64 -23.26
N ARG A 100 -6.30 8.85 -23.95
CA ARG A 100 -6.71 9.09 -25.33
C ARG A 100 -8.13 9.61 -25.41
N PHE A 101 -8.31 10.62 -26.24
CA PHE A 101 -9.62 11.15 -26.61
C PHE A 101 -9.97 10.68 -27.99
N PHE A 102 -11.12 10.07 -28.12
CA PHE A 102 -11.65 9.63 -29.41
C PHE A 102 -13.16 9.73 -29.41
N TYR A 103 -13.71 9.75 -30.58
CA TYR A 103 -15.15 9.68 -30.80
C TYR A 103 -15.51 8.52 -31.73
N ILE A 104 -16.74 8.07 -31.57
CA ILE A 104 -17.37 7.07 -32.40
C ILE A 104 -18.51 7.75 -33.12
N GLU A 105 -18.60 7.49 -34.41
CA GLU A 105 -19.73 7.93 -35.23
C GLU A 105 -20.70 6.76 -35.39
N ASP A 106 -21.92 6.92 -34.88
CA ASP A 106 -23.00 5.97 -35.05
C ASP A 106 -24.25 6.71 -35.50
N GLY A 107 -24.80 6.33 -36.68
CA GLY A 107 -26.00 6.95 -37.25
C GLY A 107 -25.93 8.46 -37.45
N GLY A 108 -24.73 9.05 -37.57
CA GLY A 108 -24.52 10.51 -37.71
C GLY A 108 -24.44 11.24 -36.38
N GLN A 109 -24.48 10.55 -35.28
CA GLN A 109 -24.25 11.08 -33.92
C GLN A 109 -22.82 10.77 -33.48
N ARG A 110 -22.12 11.79 -32.97
CA ARG A 110 -20.78 11.62 -32.38
C ARG A 110 -20.87 11.48 -30.88
N THR A 111 -20.27 10.41 -30.32
CA THR A 111 -20.12 10.23 -28.88
C THR A 111 -18.64 10.23 -28.56
N SER A 112 -18.22 11.14 -27.68
CA SER A 112 -16.82 11.29 -27.26
C SER A 112 -16.51 10.45 -26.00
N TYR A 113 -15.34 9.83 -25.99
CA TYR A 113 -14.84 9.03 -24.88
C TYR A 113 -13.43 9.48 -24.50
N LYS A 114 -13.12 9.37 -23.21
CA LYS A 114 -11.77 9.49 -22.67
C LYS A 114 -11.42 8.17 -22.01
N GLU A 115 -10.41 7.47 -22.53
CA GLU A 115 -9.93 6.21 -21.99
C GLU A 115 -8.41 6.18 -22.00
N ASP A 116 -7.82 5.44 -21.07
CA ASP A 116 -6.38 5.24 -21.05
C ASP A 116 -5.95 4.20 -22.09
N ALA A 117 -4.79 4.44 -22.68
CA ALA A 117 -4.19 3.57 -23.67
C ALA A 117 -2.73 3.28 -23.32
N TRP A 118 -2.27 2.11 -23.69
CA TRP A 118 -0.88 1.69 -23.56
C TRP A 118 -0.33 1.36 -24.95
N ASN A 119 0.72 2.08 -25.35
CA ASN A 119 1.42 1.79 -26.60
C ASN A 119 2.34 0.60 -26.42
N VAL A 120 2.20 -0.42 -27.28
CA VAL A 120 2.90 -1.71 -27.15
C VAL A 120 3.35 -2.24 -28.50
N THR A 121 4.36 -3.07 -28.50
CA THR A 121 4.66 -3.91 -29.68
C THR A 121 3.70 -5.09 -29.77
N PRO A 122 3.41 -5.62 -30.97
CA PRO A 122 2.45 -6.72 -31.17
C PRO A 122 2.68 -7.94 -30.27
N GLY A 123 3.93 -8.34 -30.05
CA GLY A 123 4.29 -9.48 -29.21
C GLY A 123 3.76 -9.46 -27.77
N VAL A 124 3.18 -8.33 -27.29
CA VAL A 124 2.59 -8.25 -25.94
C VAL A 124 1.49 -9.29 -25.73
N LEU A 125 0.64 -9.52 -26.75
CA LEU A 125 -0.45 -10.49 -26.66
C LEU A 125 0.06 -11.93 -26.51
N GLU A 126 1.20 -12.24 -27.16
CA GLU A 126 1.85 -13.55 -27.11
C GLU A 126 2.66 -13.74 -25.81
N VAL A 127 3.47 -12.74 -25.41
CA VAL A 127 4.29 -12.79 -24.19
C VAL A 127 3.42 -13.01 -22.95
N PHE A 128 2.34 -12.25 -22.80
CA PHE A 128 1.46 -12.32 -21.63
C PHE A 128 0.27 -13.27 -21.81
N ARG A 129 0.10 -13.86 -22.99
CA ARG A 129 -1.03 -14.75 -23.37
C ARG A 129 -2.36 -14.17 -22.93
N PHE A 130 -2.80 -13.11 -23.61
CA PHE A 130 -4.09 -12.48 -23.33
C PHE A 130 -5.23 -13.49 -23.59
N ASP A 131 -6.20 -13.53 -22.68
CA ASP A 131 -7.43 -14.31 -22.87
C ASP A 131 -8.37 -13.54 -23.83
N MET A 132 -8.21 -13.78 -25.14
CA MET A 132 -8.95 -13.07 -26.19
C MET A 132 -10.37 -13.59 -26.30
N LEU A 133 -11.34 -12.71 -26.10
CA LEU A 133 -12.77 -13.01 -26.30
C LEU A 133 -13.18 -12.85 -27.76
N GLU A 134 -12.61 -11.84 -28.43
CA GLU A 134 -12.77 -11.58 -29.87
C GLU A 134 -11.39 -11.24 -30.45
N GLY A 135 -11.14 -11.66 -31.70
CA GLY A 135 -9.83 -11.47 -32.33
C GLY A 135 -8.85 -12.61 -32.04
N SER A 136 -7.55 -12.32 -32.09
CA SER A 136 -6.47 -13.32 -31.87
C SER A 136 -5.24 -12.66 -31.26
N GLU A 137 -4.23 -13.45 -30.89
CA GLU A 137 -2.92 -12.99 -30.41
C GLU A 137 -2.18 -12.10 -31.45
N ARG A 138 -2.62 -12.10 -32.73
CA ARG A 138 -2.09 -11.27 -33.80
C ARG A 138 -2.91 -10.00 -34.08
N SER A 139 -3.86 -9.68 -33.24
CA SER A 139 -4.74 -8.51 -33.44
C SER A 139 -4.01 -7.16 -33.42
N LEU A 140 -2.75 -7.11 -32.97
CA LEU A 140 -1.91 -5.90 -32.97
C LEU A 140 -0.84 -5.87 -34.07
N ASP A 141 -0.76 -6.88 -34.98
CA ASP A 141 0.26 -6.94 -36.02
C ASP A 141 0.10 -5.84 -37.07
N GLU A 142 -1.13 -5.39 -37.32
CA GLU A 142 -1.41 -4.31 -38.24
C GLU A 142 -1.19 -2.93 -37.59
N PRO A 143 -0.61 -1.97 -38.32
CA PRO A 143 -0.53 -0.59 -37.84
C PRO A 143 -1.94 -0.02 -37.53
N ASN A 144 -2.00 0.88 -36.55
CA ASN A 144 -3.25 1.52 -36.11
C ASN A 144 -4.32 0.54 -35.57
N SER A 145 -3.91 -0.66 -35.17
CA SER A 145 -4.78 -1.61 -34.49
C SER A 145 -4.83 -1.34 -32.99
N VAL A 146 -5.96 -1.72 -32.39
CA VAL A 146 -6.19 -1.62 -30.95
C VAL A 146 -6.96 -2.84 -30.46
N VAL A 147 -6.63 -3.30 -29.24
CA VAL A 147 -7.44 -4.27 -28.50
C VAL A 147 -7.99 -3.61 -27.23
N LEU A 148 -9.23 -3.96 -26.89
CA LEU A 148 -9.96 -3.36 -25.77
C LEU A 148 -10.21 -4.40 -24.68
N PRO A 149 -10.22 -4.01 -23.38
CA PRO A 149 -10.74 -4.87 -22.33
C PRO A 149 -12.26 -5.04 -22.47
N GLU A 150 -12.78 -6.19 -22.03
CA GLU A 150 -14.21 -6.51 -22.08
C GLU A 150 -15.09 -5.40 -21.47
N SER A 151 -14.70 -4.90 -20.31
CA SER A 151 -15.42 -3.83 -19.61
C SER A 151 -15.51 -2.54 -20.43
N MET A 152 -14.45 -2.17 -21.13
CA MET A 152 -14.42 -0.98 -21.99
C MET A 152 -15.22 -1.21 -23.28
N ALA A 153 -15.06 -2.35 -23.92
CA ALA A 153 -15.83 -2.72 -25.12
C ALA A 153 -17.34 -2.66 -24.83
N ARG A 154 -17.77 -3.23 -23.71
CA ARG A 154 -19.16 -3.20 -23.25
C ARG A 154 -19.66 -1.81 -22.89
N LYS A 155 -18.79 -0.97 -22.27
CA LYS A 155 -19.10 0.44 -21.95
C LYS A 155 -19.35 1.28 -23.19
N ILE A 156 -18.58 1.03 -24.27
CA ILE A 156 -18.56 1.87 -25.47
C ILE A 156 -19.59 1.37 -26.50
N PHE A 157 -19.69 0.05 -26.71
CA PHE A 157 -20.47 -0.57 -27.77
C PHE A 157 -21.67 -1.39 -27.25
N GLY A 158 -21.86 -1.49 -25.92
CA GLY A 158 -22.92 -2.32 -25.34
C GLY A 158 -22.70 -3.80 -25.61
N ASP A 159 -23.71 -4.46 -26.16
CA ASP A 159 -23.70 -5.90 -26.52
C ASP A 159 -23.27 -6.15 -27.98
N GLU A 160 -22.94 -5.09 -28.75
CA GLU A 160 -22.43 -5.25 -30.10
C GLU A 160 -20.95 -5.60 -30.10
N SER A 161 -20.52 -6.36 -31.13
CA SER A 161 -19.09 -6.62 -31.34
C SER A 161 -18.34 -5.33 -31.60
N ALA A 162 -17.25 -5.14 -30.85
CA ALA A 162 -16.36 -4.00 -31.01
C ALA A 162 -15.39 -4.17 -32.20
N VAL A 163 -15.14 -5.40 -32.65
CA VAL A 163 -14.17 -5.69 -33.72
C VAL A 163 -14.60 -5.06 -35.04
N GLY A 164 -13.67 -4.37 -35.70
CA GLY A 164 -13.88 -3.64 -36.95
C GLY A 164 -14.42 -2.20 -36.79
N LYS A 165 -14.84 -1.80 -35.58
CA LYS A 165 -15.27 -0.42 -35.32
C LYS A 165 -14.04 0.51 -35.28
N GLN A 166 -14.25 1.78 -35.65
CA GLN A 166 -13.21 2.80 -35.69
C GLN A 166 -13.30 3.72 -34.49
N LEU A 167 -12.14 3.98 -33.84
CA LEU A 167 -11.95 4.99 -32.82
C LEU A 167 -11.26 6.19 -33.47
N ILE A 168 -11.98 7.27 -33.72
CA ILE A 168 -11.49 8.45 -34.42
C ILE A 168 -10.83 9.36 -33.37
N SER A 169 -9.52 9.60 -33.49
CA SER A 169 -8.80 10.47 -32.52
C SER A 169 -9.34 11.90 -32.54
N ALA A 170 -9.49 12.50 -31.37
CA ALA A 170 -9.75 13.93 -31.26
C ALA A 170 -8.54 14.78 -31.67
N ASN A 171 -7.36 14.20 -31.79
CA ASN A 171 -6.18 14.84 -32.37
C ASN A 171 -6.15 14.61 -33.88
N PRO A 172 -6.32 15.65 -34.73
CA PRO A 172 -6.35 15.51 -36.20
C PRO A 172 -5.04 14.96 -36.80
N MET A 173 -3.95 14.98 -36.04
CA MET A 173 -2.65 14.46 -36.52
C MET A 173 -2.51 12.94 -36.30
N GLU A 174 -3.42 12.34 -35.56
CA GLU A 174 -3.40 10.89 -35.30
C GLU A 174 -4.39 10.16 -36.19
N ASP A 175 -3.95 9.06 -36.79
CA ASP A 175 -4.82 8.18 -37.55
C ASP A 175 -5.88 7.53 -36.65
N ALA A 176 -7.06 7.31 -37.22
CA ALA A 176 -8.10 6.53 -36.57
C ALA A 176 -7.57 5.11 -36.22
N LYS A 177 -7.89 4.60 -35.04
CA LYS A 177 -7.55 3.24 -34.63
C LYS A 177 -8.70 2.29 -34.96
N ILE A 178 -8.36 1.07 -35.37
CA ILE A 178 -9.37 0.02 -35.68
C ILE A 178 -9.31 -1.02 -34.53
N VAL A 179 -10.46 -1.28 -33.93
CA VAL A 179 -10.57 -2.36 -32.95
C VAL A 179 -10.41 -3.70 -33.65
N LYS A 180 -9.37 -4.47 -33.27
CA LYS A 180 -9.05 -5.78 -33.86
C LYS A 180 -9.30 -6.93 -32.88
N GLY A 181 -9.56 -6.63 -31.62
CA GLY A 181 -9.85 -7.66 -30.64
C GLY A 181 -10.39 -7.11 -29.32
N VAL A 182 -10.99 -8.00 -28.56
CA VAL A 182 -11.44 -7.76 -27.19
C VAL A 182 -10.84 -8.84 -26.31
N TYR A 183 -10.18 -8.42 -25.22
CA TYR A 183 -9.61 -9.34 -24.25
C TYR A 183 -10.40 -9.31 -22.94
N LYS A 184 -10.38 -10.41 -22.19
CA LYS A 184 -10.98 -10.53 -20.88
C LYS A 184 -10.22 -9.67 -19.86
N ASP A 185 -10.94 -8.94 -19.03
CA ASP A 185 -10.36 -8.06 -18.02
C ASP A 185 -9.38 -8.82 -17.12
N PHE A 186 -8.21 -8.22 -16.91
CA PHE A 186 -7.26 -8.70 -15.92
C PHE A 186 -7.81 -8.48 -14.50
N PRO A 187 -7.48 -9.35 -13.56
CA PRO A 187 -7.79 -9.14 -12.16
C PRO A 187 -7.02 -7.92 -11.61
N ARG A 188 -7.50 -7.35 -10.52
CA ARG A 188 -6.89 -6.15 -9.91
C ARG A 188 -5.42 -6.32 -9.50
N ASN A 189 -4.98 -7.55 -9.24
CA ASN A 189 -3.61 -7.89 -8.88
C ASN A 189 -2.76 -8.24 -10.11
N SER A 190 -2.83 -7.41 -11.13
CA SER A 190 -1.97 -7.48 -12.31
C SER A 190 -1.28 -6.14 -12.58
N ALA A 191 -0.03 -6.18 -13.04
CA ALA A 191 0.71 -5.02 -13.53
C ALA A 191 0.13 -4.52 -14.86
N LEU A 192 -0.42 -5.42 -15.68
CA LEU A 192 -1.16 -5.05 -16.87
C LEU A 192 -2.51 -4.47 -16.48
N LYS A 193 -2.77 -3.25 -16.98
CA LYS A 193 -4.00 -2.51 -16.69
C LYS A 193 -5.09 -2.86 -17.71
N ASN A 194 -6.35 -2.73 -17.29
CA ASN A 194 -7.51 -2.86 -18.20
C ASN A 194 -7.71 -1.55 -18.97
N VAL A 195 -6.86 -1.34 -19.96
CA VAL A 195 -6.78 -0.15 -20.85
C VAL A 195 -6.77 -0.58 -22.31
N MET A 196 -6.87 0.37 -23.22
CA MET A 196 -6.65 0.07 -24.64
C MET A 196 -5.17 -0.26 -24.88
N TYR A 197 -4.85 -1.39 -25.50
CA TYR A 197 -3.51 -1.68 -26.01
C TYR A 197 -3.45 -1.31 -27.48
N THR A 198 -2.58 -0.34 -27.81
CA THR A 198 -2.45 0.21 -29.16
C THR A 198 -1.12 -0.22 -29.77
N SER A 199 -1.16 -0.69 -31.02
CA SER A 199 0.05 -1.09 -31.75
C SER A 199 0.97 0.11 -31.98
N MET A 200 2.25 -0.03 -31.56
CA MET A 200 3.31 0.92 -31.90
C MET A 200 3.59 0.92 -33.38
N SER A 201 3.85 2.10 -33.96
CA SER A 201 4.31 2.17 -35.34
C SER A 201 5.60 1.34 -35.53
N PRO A 202 5.69 0.50 -36.57
CA PRO A 202 6.90 -0.29 -36.83
C PRO A 202 8.17 0.56 -36.95
N LYS A 203 8.04 1.81 -37.41
CA LYS A 203 9.17 2.73 -37.64
C LYS A 203 9.51 3.59 -36.42
N GLU A 204 8.64 3.68 -35.42
CA GLU A 204 8.82 4.52 -34.26
C GLU A 204 10.04 4.06 -33.46
N ASN A 205 11.03 4.93 -33.33
CA ASN A 205 12.29 4.68 -32.59
C ASN A 205 12.99 3.35 -32.94
N TYR A 206 12.76 2.78 -34.14
CA TYR A 206 13.24 1.44 -34.53
C TYR A 206 14.75 1.29 -34.42
N ASP A 207 15.53 2.33 -34.84
CA ASP A 207 16.98 2.38 -34.77
C ASP A 207 17.51 3.51 -33.83
N ASN A 208 16.65 4.03 -32.94
CA ASN A 208 17.02 5.12 -32.05
C ASN A 208 17.57 4.58 -30.72
N TRP A 209 18.87 4.49 -30.60
CA TRP A 209 19.59 4.06 -29.37
C TRP A 209 19.50 5.09 -28.24
N GLY A 210 19.13 6.34 -28.50
CA GLY A 210 18.97 7.37 -27.50
C GLY A 210 17.59 7.40 -26.82
N ASN A 211 16.61 6.63 -27.31
CA ASN A 211 15.25 6.61 -26.77
C ASN A 211 15.02 5.47 -25.79
N TRP A 212 15.30 5.66 -24.52
CA TRP A 212 15.14 4.73 -23.42
C TRP A 212 13.79 4.96 -22.71
N ASN A 213 12.69 4.51 -23.30
CA ASN A 213 11.34 4.81 -22.82
C ASN A 213 10.40 3.61 -22.78
N TYR A 214 10.93 2.39 -22.78
CA TYR A 214 10.13 1.18 -22.86
C TYR A 214 10.47 0.17 -21.79
N PHE A 215 9.45 -0.42 -21.17
CA PHE A 215 9.59 -1.69 -20.44
C PHE A 215 9.73 -2.81 -21.43
N PHE A 216 10.67 -3.70 -21.18
CA PHE A 216 10.90 -4.83 -22.03
C PHE A 216 10.67 -6.14 -21.28
N PHE A 217 9.79 -6.95 -21.84
CA PHE A 217 9.50 -8.28 -21.32
C PHE A 217 9.83 -9.31 -22.37
N VAL A 218 10.37 -10.44 -21.91
CA VAL A 218 10.64 -11.62 -22.71
C VAL A 218 9.99 -12.84 -22.09
N ARG A 219 9.54 -13.73 -22.94
CA ARG A 219 9.08 -15.04 -22.55
C ARG A 219 10.12 -16.05 -22.91
N LEU A 220 10.53 -16.87 -21.96
CA LEU A 220 11.45 -17.99 -22.15
C LEU A 220 10.67 -19.29 -22.30
N GLY A 221 11.26 -20.24 -23.02
CA GLY A 221 10.76 -21.61 -23.06
C GLY A 221 10.70 -22.24 -21.67
N GLU A 222 9.80 -23.18 -21.46
CA GLU A 222 9.63 -23.84 -20.16
C GLU A 222 10.92 -24.52 -19.69
N GLY A 223 11.34 -24.21 -18.45
CA GLY A 223 12.51 -24.80 -17.82
C GLY A 223 13.85 -24.25 -18.32
N MET A 224 13.87 -23.19 -19.14
CA MET A 224 15.11 -22.57 -19.61
C MET A 224 15.79 -21.77 -18.51
N ASP A 225 17.12 -21.82 -18.48
CA ASP A 225 17.94 -21.08 -17.53
C ASP A 225 18.12 -19.63 -18.01
N LYS A 226 17.65 -18.67 -17.21
CA LYS A 226 17.83 -17.24 -17.45
C LYS A 226 19.30 -16.82 -17.53
N ALA A 227 20.21 -17.54 -16.84
CA ALA A 227 21.64 -17.25 -16.90
C ALA A 227 22.18 -17.56 -18.29
N GLU A 228 21.76 -18.67 -18.92
CA GLU A 228 22.17 -19.04 -20.28
C GLU A 228 21.67 -18.00 -21.31
N VAL A 229 20.46 -17.45 -21.13
CA VAL A 229 19.96 -16.36 -22.00
C VAL A 229 20.83 -15.12 -21.92
N LEU A 230 21.20 -14.70 -20.69
CA LEU A 230 22.10 -13.56 -20.49
C LEU A 230 23.51 -13.82 -21.10
N ASP A 231 24.05 -15.01 -20.92
CA ASP A 231 25.36 -15.39 -21.50
C ASP A 231 25.31 -15.45 -23.03
N ASN A 232 24.23 -15.92 -23.61
CA ASN A 232 24.03 -15.92 -25.06
C ASN A 232 23.97 -14.49 -25.59
N PHE A 233 23.21 -13.58 -24.92
CA PHE A 233 23.20 -12.19 -25.32
C PHE A 233 24.59 -11.55 -25.23
N LYS A 234 25.27 -11.67 -24.10
CA LYS A 234 26.60 -11.07 -23.90
C LYS A 234 27.64 -11.58 -24.91
N ARG A 235 27.51 -12.82 -25.40
CA ARG A 235 28.40 -13.41 -26.44
C ARG A 235 28.05 -12.93 -27.84
N ASN A 236 26.76 -12.78 -28.16
CA ASN A 236 26.29 -12.51 -29.51
C ASN A 236 26.13 -11.00 -29.79
N PHE A 237 26.00 -10.17 -28.77
CA PHE A 237 25.80 -8.76 -28.91
C PHE A 237 27.12 -7.98 -28.95
N ASN A 238 27.34 -7.22 -30.02
CA ASN A 238 28.55 -6.39 -30.17
C ASN A 238 28.39 -5.08 -29.33
N ALA A 239 28.62 -5.20 -28.02
CA ALA A 239 28.44 -4.08 -27.08
C ALA A 239 29.43 -2.92 -27.36
N LYS A 240 30.64 -3.22 -27.90
CA LYS A 240 31.61 -2.19 -28.24
C LYS A 240 31.18 -1.30 -29.41
N GLU A 241 30.44 -1.85 -30.35
CA GLU A 241 29.85 -1.07 -31.43
C GLU A 241 28.68 -0.18 -30.94
N ALA A 242 27.87 -0.71 -30.02
CA ALA A 242 26.70 0.01 -29.49
C ALA A 242 27.03 1.07 -28.45
N PHE A 243 28.02 0.82 -27.58
CA PHE A 243 28.31 1.64 -26.42
C PHE A 243 29.74 2.21 -26.36
N GLY A 244 30.56 1.90 -27.34
CA GLY A 244 31.96 2.35 -27.46
C GLY A 244 33.00 1.30 -27.14
N ASN A 245 34.22 1.54 -27.64
CA ASN A 245 35.31 0.54 -27.63
C ASN A 245 35.83 0.14 -26.24
N GLU A 246 35.59 0.96 -25.23
CA GLU A 246 36.01 0.71 -23.83
C GLU A 246 34.95 -0.04 -23.01
N PHE A 247 33.83 -0.41 -23.62
CA PHE A 247 32.74 -1.09 -22.92
C PHE A 247 33.14 -2.54 -22.54
N GLU A 248 32.96 -2.88 -21.26
CA GLU A 248 33.06 -4.25 -20.73
C GLU A 248 31.87 -4.56 -19.81
N TRP A 249 31.27 -5.76 -19.98
CA TRP A 249 30.14 -6.17 -19.17
C TRP A 249 30.51 -6.32 -17.69
N GLY A 250 29.70 -5.75 -16.78
CA GLY A 250 29.85 -5.95 -15.33
C GLY A 250 30.89 -5.10 -14.63
N GLU A 251 31.60 -4.23 -15.32
CA GLU A 251 32.51 -3.26 -14.70
C GLU A 251 31.72 -2.14 -13.98
N GLU A 252 32.37 -1.47 -13.02
CA GLU A 252 31.73 -0.49 -12.13
C GLU A 252 31.04 0.68 -12.85
N ASN A 253 31.52 1.03 -14.06
CA ASN A 253 30.96 2.11 -14.90
C ASN A 253 30.22 1.59 -16.14
N SER A 254 30.04 0.28 -16.30
CA SER A 254 29.40 -0.35 -17.45
C SER A 254 27.98 -0.83 -17.13
N LEU A 255 27.30 -1.31 -18.16
CA LEU A 255 25.98 -1.92 -18.04
C LEU A 255 26.11 -3.41 -17.69
N ASP A 256 25.19 -3.91 -16.92
CA ASP A 256 24.88 -5.33 -16.81
C ASP A 256 23.36 -5.52 -16.91
N LEU A 257 22.92 -6.75 -16.98
CA LEU A 257 21.52 -7.10 -17.20
C LEU A 257 20.98 -7.98 -16.09
N ARG A 258 19.72 -7.76 -15.76
CA ARG A 258 18.98 -8.59 -14.81
C ARG A 258 17.65 -9.03 -15.41
N LEU A 259 17.42 -10.34 -15.41
CA LEU A 259 16.11 -10.93 -15.71
C LEU A 259 15.34 -11.16 -14.42
N THR A 260 14.24 -10.42 -14.26
CA THR A 260 13.34 -10.52 -13.09
C THR A 260 12.04 -11.16 -13.53
N SER A 261 11.64 -12.27 -12.89
CA SER A 261 10.36 -12.93 -13.21
C SER A 261 9.18 -12.00 -12.96
N LEU A 262 8.14 -12.07 -13.77
CA LEU A 262 6.98 -11.17 -13.72
C LEU A 262 6.40 -11.03 -12.30
N PRO A 263 6.15 -12.12 -11.53
CA PRO A 263 5.65 -12.00 -10.15
C PRO A 263 6.63 -11.33 -9.19
N ASP A 264 7.96 -11.41 -9.46
CA ASP A 264 8.98 -10.79 -8.62
C ASP A 264 9.19 -9.30 -8.93
N VAL A 265 8.78 -8.82 -10.12
CA VAL A 265 8.81 -7.40 -10.49
C VAL A 265 8.01 -6.55 -9.49
N HIS A 266 6.89 -7.07 -8.99
CA HIS A 266 6.07 -6.42 -7.97
C HIS A 266 6.82 -6.13 -6.66
N PHE A 267 7.79 -6.98 -6.30
CA PHE A 267 8.60 -6.87 -5.09
C PHE A 267 9.99 -6.24 -5.31
N LEU A 268 10.31 -5.92 -6.55
CA LEU A 268 11.58 -5.30 -6.90
C LEU A 268 11.49 -3.79 -6.72
N ASN A 269 11.95 -3.31 -5.57
CA ASN A 269 12.02 -1.90 -5.24
C ASN A 269 13.40 -1.33 -5.63
N ASN A 270 13.54 -0.02 -5.66
CA ASN A 270 14.78 0.72 -5.97
C ASN A 270 15.29 0.47 -7.40
N VAL A 271 14.37 0.49 -8.36
CA VAL A 271 14.66 0.50 -9.80
C VAL A 271 14.19 1.84 -10.35
N ASP A 272 15.09 2.56 -11.00
CA ASP A 272 14.77 3.85 -11.59
C ASP A 272 13.83 3.70 -12.79
N PHE A 273 12.98 4.70 -13.01
CA PHE A 273 11.99 4.74 -14.10
C PHE A 273 11.01 3.55 -14.09
N ASP A 274 10.71 2.99 -12.92
CA ASP A 274 9.77 1.88 -12.78
C ASP A 274 8.42 2.37 -12.23
N SER A 275 7.47 2.61 -13.14
CA SER A 275 6.10 3.05 -12.82
C SER A 275 5.15 1.88 -12.49
N MET A 276 5.63 0.63 -12.54
CA MET A 276 4.78 -0.53 -12.24
C MET A 276 4.40 -0.61 -10.77
N PRO A 277 3.22 -1.17 -10.41
CA PRO A 277 2.77 -1.31 -9.03
C PRO A 277 3.78 -2.10 -8.17
N LYS A 278 4.15 -1.57 -7.02
CA LYS A 278 5.16 -2.16 -6.12
C LYS A 278 4.59 -2.53 -4.76
N ALA A 279 5.09 -3.62 -4.18
CA ALA A 279 4.88 -3.99 -2.79
C ALA A 279 6.20 -4.24 -2.07
N SER A 280 6.15 -4.24 -0.75
CA SER A 280 7.31 -4.54 0.09
C SER A 280 7.10 -5.86 0.83
N ARG A 281 7.97 -6.84 0.60
CA ARG A 281 7.94 -8.12 1.36
C ARG A 281 8.02 -7.91 2.87
N GLN A 282 8.73 -6.88 3.32
CA GLN A 282 8.82 -6.54 4.74
C GLN A 282 7.47 -6.03 5.27
N THR A 283 6.77 -5.19 4.51
CA THR A 283 5.44 -4.70 4.87
C THR A 283 4.43 -5.85 4.97
N LEU A 284 4.48 -6.80 4.04
CA LEU A 284 3.63 -8.01 4.08
C LEU A 284 3.94 -8.87 5.30
N LEU A 285 5.22 -9.03 5.66
CA LEU A 285 5.62 -9.75 6.87
C LEU A 285 5.07 -9.07 8.14
N VAL A 286 5.08 -7.73 8.19
CA VAL A 286 4.49 -6.96 9.30
C VAL A 286 2.97 -7.20 9.38
N LEU A 287 2.25 -7.08 8.26
CA LEU A 287 0.81 -7.35 8.21
C LEU A 287 0.48 -8.78 8.65
N PHE A 288 1.20 -9.77 8.14
CA PHE A 288 1.06 -11.17 8.52
C PHE A 288 1.31 -11.39 10.02
N SER A 289 2.35 -10.74 10.57
CA SER A 289 2.66 -10.79 12.00
C SER A 289 1.53 -10.19 12.84
N ILE A 290 0.96 -9.06 12.42
CA ILE A 290 -0.20 -8.43 13.09
C ILE A 290 -1.41 -9.38 13.08
N ALA A 291 -1.70 -10.03 11.95
CA ALA A 291 -2.80 -10.99 11.84
C ALA A 291 -2.64 -12.14 12.85
N PHE A 292 -1.42 -12.69 12.97
CA PHE A 292 -1.12 -13.74 13.96
C PHE A 292 -1.23 -13.23 15.39
N VAL A 293 -0.70 -12.05 15.70
CA VAL A 293 -0.78 -11.44 17.03
C VAL A 293 -2.23 -11.24 17.45
N ILE A 294 -3.09 -10.77 16.54
CA ILE A 294 -4.53 -10.60 16.80
C ILE A 294 -5.17 -11.95 17.18
N LEU A 295 -4.89 -13.02 16.43
CA LEU A 295 -5.40 -14.36 16.73
C LEU A 295 -4.89 -14.89 18.07
N ILE A 296 -3.61 -14.68 18.39
CA ILE A 296 -3.00 -15.10 19.66
C ILE A 296 -3.68 -14.36 20.82
N ILE A 297 -3.84 -13.03 20.73
CA ILE A 297 -4.52 -12.22 21.75
C ILE A 297 -5.98 -12.72 21.95
N ALA A 298 -6.70 -12.95 20.87
CA ALA A 298 -8.07 -13.45 20.92
C ALA A 298 -8.17 -14.85 21.52
N GLY A 299 -7.23 -15.75 21.17
CA GLY A 299 -7.12 -17.08 21.76
C GLY A 299 -6.76 -17.04 23.25
N ILE A 300 -5.84 -16.17 23.66
CA ILE A 300 -5.51 -15.93 25.06
C ILE A 300 -6.72 -15.43 25.83
N ASN A 301 -7.48 -14.49 25.27
CA ASN A 301 -8.70 -13.96 25.89
C ASN A 301 -9.74 -15.03 26.07
N PHE A 302 -9.91 -15.88 25.06
CA PHE A 302 -10.82 -17.02 25.14
C PHE A 302 -10.37 -18.02 26.22
N THR A 303 -9.08 -18.34 26.30
CA THR A 303 -8.51 -19.20 27.35
C THR A 303 -8.71 -18.59 28.74
N ASN A 304 -8.44 -17.31 28.91
CA ASN A 304 -8.62 -16.59 30.15
C ASN A 304 -10.08 -16.60 30.61
N PHE A 305 -11.00 -16.32 29.70
CA PHE A 305 -12.44 -16.34 29.94
C PHE A 305 -12.94 -17.75 30.30
N SER A 306 -12.54 -18.77 29.53
CA SER A 306 -12.92 -20.17 29.78
C SER A 306 -12.39 -20.67 31.14
N THR A 307 -11.16 -20.28 31.51
CA THR A 307 -10.55 -20.60 32.81
C THR A 307 -11.26 -19.83 33.93
N ALA A 308 -11.69 -18.60 33.70
CA ALA A 308 -12.45 -17.81 34.66
C ALA A 308 -13.78 -18.48 35.07
N LEU A 309 -14.42 -19.20 34.18
CA LEU A 309 -15.67 -19.92 34.44
C LEU A 309 -15.48 -21.24 35.22
N THR A 310 -14.24 -21.69 35.44
CA THR A 310 -13.91 -22.97 36.09
C THR A 310 -14.56 -23.15 37.47
N PRO A 311 -14.53 -22.20 38.42
CA PRO A 311 -15.12 -22.39 39.74
C PRO A 311 -16.61 -22.75 39.75
N MET A 312 -17.32 -22.24 38.74
CA MET A 312 -18.76 -22.47 38.61
C MET A 312 -19.09 -23.78 37.94
N ARG A 313 -18.17 -24.30 37.11
CA ARG A 313 -18.31 -25.56 36.37
C ARG A 313 -17.81 -26.73 37.20
N ILE A 314 -16.93 -26.47 38.15
CA ILE A 314 -16.22 -27.51 38.91
C ILE A 314 -17.19 -28.40 39.72
N LYS A 315 -18.26 -27.84 40.32
CA LYS A 315 -19.32 -28.60 41.02
C LYS A 315 -20.03 -29.56 40.04
N SER A 316 -20.51 -29.07 38.90
CA SER A 316 -21.22 -29.84 37.88
C SER A 316 -20.37 -30.97 37.30
N ILE A 317 -19.08 -30.68 37.02
CA ILE A 317 -18.15 -31.64 36.43
C ILE A 317 -17.79 -32.75 37.46
N ASN A 318 -17.55 -32.38 38.71
CA ASN A 318 -17.27 -33.39 39.75
C ASN A 318 -18.50 -34.22 40.07
N THR A 319 -19.72 -33.69 40.02
CA THR A 319 -20.94 -34.49 40.11
C THR A 319 -21.00 -35.53 38.98
N GLN A 320 -20.67 -35.17 37.75
CA GLN A 320 -20.61 -36.11 36.61
C GLN A 320 -19.51 -37.17 36.80
N LYS A 321 -18.36 -36.84 37.41
CA LYS A 321 -17.30 -37.77 37.76
C LYS A 321 -17.78 -38.78 38.79
N VAL A 322 -18.47 -38.34 39.84
CA VAL A 322 -19.04 -39.21 40.86
C VAL A 322 -20.08 -40.13 40.28
N LEU A 323 -20.82 -39.68 39.27
CA LEU A 323 -21.80 -40.48 38.50
C LEU A 323 -21.15 -41.41 37.45
N GLY A 324 -19.81 -41.49 37.40
CA GLY A 324 -19.07 -42.48 36.58
C GLY A 324 -18.55 -41.92 35.23
N SER A 325 -18.64 -40.63 34.95
CA SER A 325 -18.08 -40.04 33.69
C SER A 325 -16.57 -40.05 33.74
N SER A 326 -15.90 -40.53 32.67
CA SER A 326 -14.45 -40.53 32.58
C SER A 326 -13.88 -39.11 32.33
N ASP A 327 -12.64 -38.84 32.80
CA ASP A 327 -11.97 -37.56 32.54
C ASP A 327 -11.83 -37.27 31.04
N ARG A 328 -11.61 -38.30 30.19
CA ARG A 328 -11.50 -38.13 28.72
C ARG A 328 -12.81 -37.65 28.11
N THR A 329 -13.94 -38.21 28.54
CA THR A 329 -15.28 -37.84 28.05
C THR A 329 -15.59 -36.36 28.42
N LEU A 330 -15.28 -36.00 29.68
CA LEU A 330 -15.52 -34.63 30.15
C LEU A 330 -14.61 -33.61 29.45
N ARG A 331 -13.32 -33.90 29.25
CA ARG A 331 -12.39 -33.08 28.48
C ARG A 331 -12.86 -32.90 27.03
N GLY A 332 -13.22 -34.01 26.38
CA GLY A 332 -13.77 -34.00 25.01
C GLY A 332 -15.02 -33.12 24.89
N SER A 333 -15.94 -33.22 25.86
CA SER A 333 -17.15 -32.38 25.87
C SER A 333 -16.83 -30.89 26.00
N LEU A 334 -15.85 -30.51 26.88
CA LEU A 334 -15.42 -29.12 27.06
C LEU A 334 -14.69 -28.59 25.83
N LEU A 335 -13.87 -29.42 25.17
CA LEU A 335 -13.19 -29.05 23.92
C LEU A 335 -14.19 -28.83 22.79
N VAL A 336 -15.17 -29.70 22.61
CA VAL A 336 -16.25 -29.54 21.60
C VAL A 336 -17.02 -28.25 21.88
N GLU A 337 -17.32 -27.92 23.13
CA GLU A 337 -17.97 -26.66 23.50
C GLU A 337 -17.11 -25.44 23.07
N ALA A 338 -15.81 -25.48 23.36
CA ALA A 338 -14.89 -24.40 22.98
C ALA A 338 -14.80 -24.20 21.43
N VAL A 339 -14.72 -25.31 20.69
CA VAL A 339 -14.74 -25.29 19.22
C VAL A 339 -16.07 -24.73 18.70
N CYS A 340 -17.20 -25.09 19.28
CA CYS A 340 -18.52 -24.56 18.88
C CYS A 340 -18.60 -23.04 19.11
N VAL A 341 -18.07 -22.53 20.25
CA VAL A 341 -18.01 -21.08 20.52
C VAL A 341 -17.16 -20.37 19.47
N SER A 342 -15.98 -20.91 19.15
CA SER A 342 -15.07 -20.34 18.17
C SER A 342 -15.66 -20.34 16.77
N LEU A 343 -16.29 -21.44 16.34
CA LEU A 343 -16.98 -21.51 15.04
C LEU A 343 -18.20 -20.59 14.98
N PHE A 344 -18.91 -20.40 16.09
CA PHE A 344 -20.01 -19.43 16.14
C PHE A 344 -19.47 -17.99 15.97
N ALA A 345 -18.33 -17.66 16.61
CA ALA A 345 -17.66 -16.38 16.41
C ALA A 345 -17.18 -16.20 14.96
N TYR A 346 -16.69 -17.29 14.33
CA TYR A 346 -16.35 -17.28 12.91
C TYR A 346 -17.58 -16.99 12.03
N LEU A 347 -18.72 -17.63 12.26
CA LEU A 347 -19.94 -17.33 11.51
C LEU A 347 -20.37 -15.87 11.66
N LEU A 348 -20.22 -15.30 12.86
CA LEU A 348 -20.49 -13.89 13.08
C LEU A 348 -19.46 -12.99 12.36
N SER A 349 -18.19 -13.42 12.24
CA SER A 349 -17.18 -12.71 11.47
C SER A 349 -17.49 -12.65 9.97
N LEU A 350 -18.14 -13.67 9.41
CA LEU A 350 -18.62 -13.63 8.03
C LEU A 350 -19.71 -12.56 7.82
N LEU A 351 -20.59 -12.38 8.84
CA LEU A 351 -21.56 -11.28 8.79
C LEU A 351 -20.86 -9.90 8.79
N PHE A 352 -19.82 -9.74 9.60
CA PHE A 352 -19.03 -8.50 9.57
C PHE A 352 -18.32 -8.31 8.23
N LEU A 353 -17.72 -9.36 7.66
CA LEU A 353 -17.11 -9.32 6.33
C LEU A 353 -18.12 -8.88 5.25
N TYR A 354 -19.39 -9.30 5.34
CA TYR A 354 -20.44 -8.87 4.41
C TYR A 354 -20.81 -7.37 4.55
N ILE A 355 -20.62 -6.80 5.74
CA ILE A 355 -20.95 -5.39 6.01
C ILE A 355 -19.80 -4.45 5.60
N ILE A 356 -18.53 -4.89 5.71
CA ILE A 356 -17.34 -4.07 5.45
C ILE A 356 -17.33 -3.39 4.09
N PRO A 357 -17.75 -3.99 2.95
CA PRO A 357 -17.81 -3.31 1.65
C PRO A 357 -18.67 -2.03 1.63
N LYS A 358 -19.56 -1.88 2.62
CA LYS A 358 -20.42 -0.68 2.78
C LYS A 358 -19.82 0.37 3.72
N THR A 359 -18.59 0.18 4.17
CA THR A 359 -17.88 1.06 5.11
C THR A 359 -16.63 1.64 4.46
N PRO A 360 -16.09 2.77 4.97
CA PRO A 360 -14.83 3.32 4.46
C PRO A 360 -13.62 2.37 4.59
N VAL A 361 -13.70 1.31 5.38
CA VAL A 361 -12.60 0.33 5.55
C VAL A 361 -12.25 -0.36 4.23
N VAL A 362 -13.21 -0.52 3.32
CA VAL A 362 -12.97 -1.15 2.00
C VAL A 362 -11.93 -0.40 1.18
N SER A 363 -11.86 0.93 1.28
CA SER A 363 -10.89 1.73 0.53
C SER A 363 -9.44 1.55 1.00
N LEU A 364 -9.23 0.94 2.17
CA LEU A 364 -7.91 0.64 2.70
C LEU A 364 -7.35 -0.70 2.20
N VAL A 365 -8.18 -1.57 1.60
CA VAL A 365 -7.80 -2.91 1.14
C VAL A 365 -7.89 -2.93 -0.38
N ASP A 366 -6.78 -3.26 -1.07
CA ASP A 366 -6.75 -3.34 -2.53
C ASP A 366 -7.33 -4.67 -3.04
N ALA A 367 -7.32 -5.71 -2.19
CA ALA A 367 -7.88 -7.02 -2.49
C ALA A 367 -9.40 -6.96 -2.67
N ASP A 368 -9.93 -7.79 -3.56
CA ASP A 368 -11.36 -8.05 -3.62
C ASP A 368 -11.79 -8.89 -2.41
N ILE A 369 -12.60 -8.29 -1.53
CA ILE A 369 -13.08 -8.90 -0.29
C ILE A 369 -14.41 -9.63 -0.45
N SER A 370 -14.89 -9.82 -1.69
CA SER A 370 -16.11 -10.60 -1.95
C SER A 370 -15.93 -12.07 -1.61
N PHE A 371 -17.03 -12.71 -1.20
CA PHE A 371 -16.99 -14.14 -0.85
C PHE A 371 -16.54 -15.04 -2.01
N GLY A 372 -16.89 -14.68 -3.24
CA GLY A 372 -16.53 -15.43 -4.44
C GLY A 372 -15.06 -15.31 -4.84
N ALA A 373 -14.42 -14.19 -4.52
CA ALA A 373 -13.03 -13.94 -4.91
C ALA A 373 -12.01 -14.66 -4.02
N GLN A 374 -12.33 -14.91 -2.73
CA GLN A 374 -11.36 -15.38 -1.74
C GLN A 374 -11.83 -16.65 -0.97
N PRO A 375 -12.35 -17.72 -1.64
CA PRO A 375 -12.95 -18.87 -0.96
C PRO A 375 -11.93 -19.64 -0.10
N MET A 376 -10.65 -19.71 -0.51
CA MET A 376 -9.60 -20.40 0.24
C MET A 376 -9.29 -19.73 1.58
N ILE A 377 -9.26 -18.40 1.63
CA ILE A 377 -9.00 -17.66 2.87
C ILE A 377 -10.17 -17.82 3.83
N ILE A 378 -11.39 -17.75 3.31
CA ILE A 378 -12.60 -17.95 4.10
C ILE A 378 -12.63 -19.37 4.69
N ALA A 379 -12.43 -20.40 3.88
CA ALA A 379 -12.37 -21.80 4.33
C ALA A 379 -11.19 -22.05 5.29
N GLY A 380 -10.01 -21.51 4.97
CA GLY A 380 -8.83 -21.59 5.83
C GLY A 380 -9.06 -20.96 7.20
N THR A 381 -9.78 -19.84 7.26
CA THR A 381 -10.13 -19.18 8.53
C THR A 381 -11.09 -20.03 9.36
N ALA A 382 -12.00 -20.81 8.73
CA ALA A 382 -12.83 -21.78 9.46
C ALA A 382 -11.99 -22.85 10.17
N VAL A 383 -10.96 -23.36 9.48
CA VAL A 383 -10.01 -24.33 10.06
C VAL A 383 -9.22 -23.68 11.21
N ILE A 384 -8.74 -22.46 11.01
CA ILE A 384 -8.04 -21.68 12.05
C ILE A 384 -8.97 -21.45 13.25
N ALA A 385 -10.23 -21.12 13.04
CA ALA A 385 -11.21 -20.96 14.12
C ALA A 385 -11.39 -22.26 14.93
N ALA A 386 -11.45 -23.41 14.26
CA ALA A 386 -11.48 -24.68 14.94
C ALA A 386 -10.20 -24.95 15.76
N ILE A 387 -9.01 -24.66 15.20
CA ILE A 387 -7.72 -24.78 15.88
C ILE A 387 -7.66 -23.85 17.11
N VAL A 388 -8.05 -22.60 16.97
CA VAL A 388 -8.13 -21.64 18.08
C VAL A 388 -9.06 -22.14 19.18
N GLY A 389 -10.24 -22.70 18.80
CA GLY A 389 -11.16 -23.32 19.75
C GLY A 389 -10.55 -24.48 20.53
N VAL A 390 -9.80 -25.36 19.84
CA VAL A 390 -9.08 -26.48 20.47
C VAL A 390 -8.00 -25.96 21.40
N LEU A 391 -7.08 -25.13 20.92
CA LEU A 391 -5.94 -24.62 21.70
C LEU A 391 -6.40 -23.82 22.92
N ALA A 392 -7.37 -22.94 22.77
CA ALA A 392 -7.91 -22.14 23.87
C ALA A 392 -8.73 -22.99 24.86
N GLY A 393 -9.34 -24.09 24.43
CA GLY A 393 -10.09 -25.01 25.26
C GLY A 393 -9.23 -26.08 25.98
N LEU A 394 -8.01 -26.37 25.49
CA LEU A 394 -7.15 -27.43 26.04
C LEU A 394 -6.82 -27.21 27.52
N TYR A 395 -6.23 -26.07 27.86
CA TYR A 395 -5.82 -25.76 29.23
C TYR A 395 -7.02 -25.73 30.19
N PRO A 396 -8.14 -25.01 29.93
CA PRO A 396 -9.30 -25.01 30.80
C PRO A 396 -9.90 -26.40 31.00
N SER A 397 -10.01 -27.22 29.95
CA SER A 397 -10.57 -28.57 30.03
C SER A 397 -9.74 -29.50 30.94
N TYR A 398 -8.40 -29.39 30.80
CA TYR A 398 -7.49 -30.16 31.64
C TYR A 398 -7.54 -29.66 33.09
N TYR A 399 -7.51 -28.36 33.29
CA TYR A 399 -7.51 -27.72 34.61
C TYR A 399 -8.77 -28.04 35.40
N VAL A 400 -9.99 -27.94 34.80
CA VAL A 400 -11.27 -28.23 35.48
C VAL A 400 -11.39 -29.71 35.87
N THR A 401 -10.89 -30.59 35.03
CA THR A 401 -10.98 -32.04 35.27
C THR A 401 -9.92 -32.60 36.20
N SER A 402 -8.88 -31.83 36.56
CA SER A 402 -7.81 -32.27 37.48
C SER A 402 -8.21 -32.22 38.94
N PHE A 403 -9.32 -31.57 39.32
CA PHE A 403 -9.76 -31.47 40.71
C PHE A 403 -10.37 -32.78 41.23
N PRO A 404 -9.91 -33.26 42.41
CA PRO A 404 -10.51 -34.44 43.06
C PRO A 404 -11.90 -34.13 43.61
N PRO A 405 -12.91 -35.01 43.36
CA PRO A 405 -14.29 -34.80 43.82
C PRO A 405 -14.44 -34.54 45.32
N ALA A 406 -13.60 -35.22 46.17
CA ALA A 406 -13.65 -35.08 47.61
C ALA A 406 -13.31 -33.65 48.14
N LEU A 407 -12.40 -32.91 47.43
CA LEU A 407 -12.05 -31.55 47.81
C LEU A 407 -13.17 -30.55 47.39
N VAL A 408 -13.83 -30.83 46.28
CA VAL A 408 -14.89 -29.95 45.75
C VAL A 408 -16.16 -30.04 46.61
N LEU A 409 -16.50 -31.22 47.13
CA LEU A 409 -17.64 -31.41 48.01
C LEU A 409 -17.47 -30.76 49.37
N LYS A 410 -16.22 -30.62 49.87
CA LYS A 410 -15.88 -29.90 51.12
C LYS A 410 -15.89 -28.37 51.02
N GLY A 411 -16.12 -27.81 49.81
CA GLY A 411 -16.23 -26.35 49.58
C GLY A 411 -14.91 -25.59 49.61
N SER A 412 -13.76 -26.25 49.78
CA SER A 412 -12.43 -25.64 49.83
C SER A 412 -11.68 -25.72 48.51
N PHE A 413 -12.04 -24.86 47.55
CA PHE A 413 -11.31 -24.82 46.29
C PHE A 413 -10.90 -23.39 45.95
N GLY A 414 -9.58 -23.19 45.78
CA GLY A 414 -8.97 -21.97 45.32
C GLY A 414 -8.20 -22.22 44.03
N LEU A 415 -7.93 -21.15 43.29
CA LEU A 415 -7.01 -21.23 42.16
C LEU A 415 -5.63 -21.69 42.66
N SER A 416 -5.09 -22.77 42.08
CA SER A 416 -3.74 -23.23 42.39
C SER A 416 -2.71 -22.17 42.01
N LEU A 417 -1.54 -22.20 42.65
CA LEU A 417 -0.41 -21.32 42.35
C LEU A 417 -0.02 -21.40 40.85
N ALA A 418 -0.08 -22.61 40.27
CA ALA A 418 0.19 -22.85 38.86
C ALA A 418 -0.85 -22.15 37.95
N GLY A 419 -2.12 -22.19 38.28
CA GLY A 419 -3.18 -21.52 37.52
C GLY A 419 -3.07 -20.01 37.54
N ARG A 420 -2.64 -19.42 38.66
CA ARG A 420 -2.36 -17.97 38.77
C ARG A 420 -1.15 -17.58 37.94
N ARG A 421 -0.05 -18.31 37.97
CA ARG A 421 1.16 -18.03 37.17
C ARG A 421 0.88 -18.12 35.69
N MET A 422 0.21 -19.17 35.22
CA MET A 422 -0.15 -19.33 33.81
C MET A 422 -0.96 -18.14 33.30
N ARG A 423 -1.95 -17.69 34.05
CA ARG A 423 -2.76 -16.51 33.69
C ARG A 423 -1.92 -15.24 33.63
N SER A 424 -1.02 -14.99 34.58
CA SER A 424 -0.12 -13.84 34.56
C SER A 424 0.80 -13.84 33.33
N VAL A 425 1.29 -15.02 32.92
CA VAL A 425 2.08 -15.17 31.69
C VAL A 425 1.26 -14.84 30.46
N LEU A 426 0.03 -15.38 30.34
CA LEU A 426 -0.84 -15.10 29.21
C LEU A 426 -1.18 -13.61 29.09
N VAL A 427 -1.48 -12.95 30.20
CA VAL A 427 -1.71 -11.49 30.24
C VAL A 427 -0.43 -10.72 29.91
N GLY A 428 0.72 -11.21 30.36
CA GLY A 428 2.02 -10.64 30.04
C GLY A 428 2.31 -10.66 28.55
N VAL A 429 2.12 -11.79 27.88
CA VAL A 429 2.26 -11.88 26.40
C VAL A 429 1.35 -10.88 25.69
N GLN A 430 0.11 -10.73 26.16
CA GLN A 430 -0.86 -9.80 25.60
C GLN A 430 -0.42 -8.33 25.76
N PHE A 431 0.12 -7.94 26.94
CA PHE A 431 0.64 -6.59 27.15
C PHE A 431 1.90 -6.32 26.34
N VAL A 432 2.82 -7.28 26.22
CA VAL A 432 4.01 -7.15 25.36
C VAL A 432 3.57 -6.89 23.90
N ALA A 433 2.64 -7.70 23.39
CA ALA A 433 2.10 -7.50 22.05
C ALA A 433 1.43 -6.13 21.90
N SER A 434 0.64 -5.68 22.88
CA SER A 434 0.00 -4.36 22.87
C SER A 434 1.03 -3.22 22.83
N PHE A 435 2.13 -3.30 23.61
CA PHE A 435 3.19 -2.30 23.58
C PHE A 435 3.87 -2.25 22.20
N ILE A 436 4.18 -3.41 21.60
CA ILE A 436 4.80 -3.49 20.28
C ILE A 436 3.89 -2.82 19.23
N LEU A 437 2.60 -3.12 19.25
CA LEU A 437 1.65 -2.59 18.30
C LEU A 437 1.40 -1.08 18.48
N ILE A 438 1.31 -0.58 19.71
CA ILE A 438 1.10 0.85 19.99
C ILE A 438 2.33 1.65 19.56
N ILE A 439 3.54 1.21 19.94
CA ILE A 439 4.78 1.88 19.55
C ILE A 439 4.93 1.87 18.03
N GLY A 440 4.71 0.72 17.38
CA GLY A 440 4.75 0.60 15.93
C GLY A 440 3.75 1.53 15.22
N SER A 441 2.50 1.55 15.67
CA SER A 441 1.46 2.43 15.09
C SER A 441 1.75 3.92 15.27
N LEU A 442 2.29 4.32 16.45
CA LEU A 442 2.66 5.72 16.69
C LEU A 442 3.79 6.16 15.75
N PHE A 443 4.83 5.33 15.57
CA PHE A 443 5.90 5.67 14.63
C PHE A 443 5.42 5.66 13.17
N MET A 444 4.52 4.76 12.78
CA MET A 444 3.89 4.83 11.45
C MET A 444 3.09 6.11 11.25
N TYR A 445 2.31 6.51 12.24
CA TYR A 445 1.61 7.77 12.20
C TYR A 445 2.58 8.96 12.06
N LEU A 446 3.66 8.97 12.84
CA LEU A 446 4.69 10.01 12.77
C LEU A 446 5.41 10.05 11.42
N GLN A 447 5.71 8.89 10.83
CA GLN A 447 6.32 8.82 9.49
C GLN A 447 5.36 9.33 8.41
N ASN A 448 4.08 8.92 8.46
CA ASN A 448 3.06 9.40 7.53
C ASN A 448 2.86 10.91 7.65
N HIS A 449 2.78 11.41 8.89
CA HIS A 449 2.67 12.84 9.16
C HIS A 449 3.91 13.61 8.66
N TYR A 450 5.10 13.06 8.85
CA TYR A 450 6.34 13.62 8.32
C TYR A 450 6.31 13.69 6.79
N MET A 451 5.91 12.62 6.10
CA MET A 451 5.83 12.59 4.64
C MET A 451 4.84 13.64 4.08
N GLN A 452 3.70 13.82 4.74
CA GLN A 452 2.68 14.79 4.31
C GLN A 452 3.08 16.24 4.53
N ASN A 453 3.85 16.53 5.58
CA ASN A 453 4.14 17.89 6.05
C ASN A 453 5.61 18.32 5.85
N ALA A 454 6.49 17.40 5.42
CA ALA A 454 7.87 17.78 5.18
C ALA A 454 7.98 18.78 4.00
N PRO A 455 8.86 19.78 4.12
CA PRO A 455 9.06 20.74 3.05
C PRO A 455 9.56 20.01 1.79
N LEU A 456 8.86 20.23 0.68
CA LEU A 456 9.22 19.66 -0.62
C LEU A 456 10.33 20.44 -1.31
N GLY A 457 10.53 21.71 -0.90
CA GLY A 457 11.45 22.64 -1.54
C GLY A 457 10.76 23.49 -2.64
N TYR A 458 9.44 23.37 -2.76
CA TYR A 458 8.60 24.19 -3.64
C TYR A 458 7.20 24.35 -3.04
N ASP A 459 6.46 25.36 -3.53
CA ASP A 459 5.10 25.67 -3.10
C ASP A 459 4.09 24.72 -3.75
N LYS A 460 3.18 24.18 -2.96
CA LYS A 460 2.08 23.32 -3.41
C LYS A 460 0.69 23.86 -3.06
N GLU A 461 0.63 24.81 -2.13
CA GLU A 461 -0.62 25.32 -1.59
C GLU A 461 -1.28 26.33 -2.54
N GLU A 462 -2.61 26.39 -2.49
CA GLU A 462 -3.41 27.32 -3.30
C GLU A 462 -3.10 27.25 -4.81
N MET A 463 -2.86 26.04 -5.32
CA MET A 463 -2.49 25.78 -6.70
C MET A 463 -3.43 24.77 -7.35
N ILE A 464 -3.89 25.12 -8.55
CA ILE A 464 -4.68 24.24 -9.42
C ILE A 464 -3.78 23.82 -10.58
N ILE A 465 -3.88 22.54 -10.95
CA ILE A 465 -3.22 22.00 -12.13
C ILE A 465 -4.24 21.58 -13.19
N VAL A 466 -3.84 21.75 -14.43
CA VAL A 466 -4.63 21.40 -15.62
C VAL A 466 -3.73 20.71 -16.63
N HIS A 467 -4.19 19.58 -17.18
CA HIS A 467 -3.54 18.99 -18.35
C HIS A 467 -4.02 19.74 -19.61
N LEU A 468 -3.04 20.18 -20.39
CA LEU A 468 -3.27 20.98 -21.59
C LEU A 468 -3.33 20.08 -22.84
N ASN A 469 -4.10 20.51 -23.83
CA ASN A 469 -4.10 19.97 -25.18
C ASN A 469 -3.40 20.90 -26.17
N ASN A 470 -3.27 20.46 -27.41
CA ASN A 470 -2.62 21.23 -28.48
C ASN A 470 -3.33 22.56 -28.77
N THR A 471 -4.66 22.62 -28.66
CA THR A 471 -5.45 23.85 -28.89
C THR A 471 -5.08 24.93 -27.87
N ILE A 472 -4.99 24.56 -26.58
CA ILE A 472 -4.58 25.48 -25.52
C ILE A 472 -3.11 25.90 -25.70
N ASN A 473 -2.23 24.93 -26.00
CA ASN A 473 -0.81 25.23 -26.20
C ASN A 473 -0.58 26.24 -27.34
N LYS A 474 -1.31 26.15 -28.44
CA LYS A 474 -1.24 27.10 -29.55
C LYS A 474 -1.73 28.50 -29.15
N ASN A 475 -2.64 28.59 -28.18
CA ASN A 475 -3.23 29.84 -27.69
C ASN A 475 -2.82 30.21 -26.26
N ARG A 476 -1.65 29.72 -25.83
CA ARG A 476 -1.21 29.74 -24.43
C ARG A 476 -1.21 31.15 -23.80
N ASP A 477 -0.78 32.15 -24.53
CA ASP A 477 -0.73 33.53 -24.04
C ASP A 477 -2.14 34.07 -23.79
N ALA A 478 -3.05 33.90 -24.74
CA ALA A 478 -4.46 34.27 -24.58
C ALA A 478 -5.16 33.51 -23.46
N PHE A 479 -4.81 32.23 -23.27
CA PHE A 479 -5.29 31.42 -22.16
C PHE A 479 -4.76 31.95 -20.83
N THR A 480 -3.46 32.28 -20.74
CA THR A 480 -2.83 32.89 -19.56
C THR A 480 -3.51 34.19 -19.18
N ASP A 481 -3.73 35.09 -20.15
CA ASP A 481 -4.37 36.39 -19.92
C ASP A 481 -5.80 36.22 -19.42
N ARG A 482 -6.54 35.26 -19.97
CA ARG A 482 -7.89 34.95 -19.50
C ARG A 482 -7.89 34.40 -18.07
N LEU A 483 -6.99 33.50 -17.72
CA LEU A 483 -6.86 33.01 -16.34
C LEU A 483 -6.54 34.16 -15.36
N LYS A 484 -5.61 35.05 -15.74
CA LYS A 484 -5.23 36.23 -14.94
C LYS A 484 -6.32 37.30 -14.85
N SER A 485 -7.37 37.23 -15.67
CA SER A 485 -8.52 38.14 -15.56
C SER A 485 -9.33 37.89 -14.28
N PHE A 486 -9.22 36.73 -13.67
CA PHE A 486 -9.79 36.48 -12.33
C PHE A 486 -8.88 37.07 -11.24
N SER A 487 -9.42 37.97 -10.43
CA SER A 487 -8.66 38.73 -9.44
C SER A 487 -7.95 37.87 -8.37
N GLY A 488 -8.45 36.66 -8.16
CA GLY A 488 -7.89 35.67 -7.22
C GLY A 488 -6.64 34.95 -7.79
N VAL A 489 -6.44 34.90 -9.09
CA VAL A 489 -5.23 34.32 -9.69
C VAL A 489 -4.03 35.25 -9.44
N GLN A 490 -2.96 34.66 -8.89
CA GLN A 490 -1.71 35.34 -8.65
C GLN A 490 -0.80 35.28 -9.89
N ASP A 491 -0.55 34.05 -10.39
CA ASP A 491 0.28 33.83 -11.57
C ASP A 491 -0.03 32.45 -12.19
N VAL A 492 0.46 32.21 -13.41
CA VAL A 492 0.32 30.98 -14.17
C VAL A 492 1.67 30.57 -14.73
N THR A 493 1.99 29.28 -14.66
CA THR A 493 3.23 28.73 -15.22
C THR A 493 2.99 27.34 -15.81
N TYR A 494 3.95 26.86 -16.58
CA TYR A 494 3.79 25.67 -17.39
C TYR A 494 5.00 24.73 -17.27
N SER A 495 4.75 23.42 -17.39
CA SER A 495 5.78 22.41 -17.55
C SER A 495 5.38 21.34 -18.57
N GLN A 496 6.37 20.65 -19.11
CA GLN A 496 6.11 19.53 -20.03
C GLN A 496 5.49 18.35 -19.33
N PHE A 497 5.91 18.05 -18.11
CA PHE A 497 5.37 17.02 -17.25
C PHE A 497 4.98 17.62 -15.90
N LEU A 498 4.18 16.88 -15.14
CA LEU A 498 3.80 17.28 -13.80
C LEU A 498 4.98 17.08 -12.83
N LEU A 499 5.41 18.14 -12.14
CA LEU A 499 6.41 18.02 -11.09
C LEU A 499 5.90 17.09 -9.96
N SER A 500 6.75 16.16 -9.51
CA SER A 500 6.43 15.16 -8.48
C SER A 500 5.35 14.15 -8.87
N SER A 501 5.29 13.79 -10.15
CA SER A 501 4.54 12.65 -10.65
C SER A 501 5.49 11.46 -10.80
N GLN A 502 5.09 10.29 -10.27
CA GLN A 502 5.89 9.06 -10.42
C GLN A 502 5.89 8.52 -11.85
N ASP A 503 4.91 8.92 -12.64
CA ASP A 503 4.63 8.31 -13.95
C ASP A 503 5.32 9.01 -15.13
N GLN A 504 5.96 10.18 -14.92
CA GLN A 504 6.36 11.05 -16.04
C GLN A 504 7.70 11.77 -15.84
N TYR A 505 8.76 11.06 -15.46
CA TYR A 505 10.10 11.64 -15.45
C TYR A 505 10.83 11.38 -16.76
N MET A 506 11.38 12.46 -17.36
CA MET A 506 12.32 12.33 -18.45
C MET A 506 13.73 12.17 -17.91
N GLY A 507 14.29 10.99 -18.03
CA GLY A 507 15.74 10.79 -17.89
C GLY A 507 16.46 11.30 -19.14
N TRP A 508 17.40 12.22 -18.95
CA TRP A 508 18.23 12.74 -20.04
C TRP A 508 19.67 12.30 -19.82
N GLY A 509 20.25 11.70 -20.89
CA GLY A 509 21.70 11.51 -21.01
C GLY A 509 22.29 12.63 -21.86
N ARG A 510 23.36 13.28 -21.42
CA ARG A 510 24.06 14.36 -22.11
C ARG A 510 25.56 14.21 -21.94
N ASP A 511 26.32 14.69 -22.93
CA ASP A 511 27.76 14.78 -22.80
C ASP A 511 28.17 16.07 -22.05
N TYR A 512 28.98 15.92 -21.04
CA TYR A 512 29.61 17.02 -20.30
C TYR A 512 31.08 16.71 -20.13
N ASN A 513 31.92 17.49 -20.85
CA ASN A 513 33.38 17.36 -20.85
C ASN A 513 33.90 15.96 -21.19
N GLY A 514 33.22 15.27 -22.15
CA GLY A 514 33.56 13.91 -22.57
C GLY A 514 33.03 12.80 -21.68
N ASN A 515 32.23 13.14 -20.67
CA ASN A 515 31.58 12.18 -19.79
C ASN A 515 30.06 12.20 -20.00
N ASN A 516 29.45 11.04 -20.16
CA ASN A 516 27.98 10.96 -20.20
C ASN A 516 27.41 11.12 -18.79
N ILE A 517 26.60 12.16 -18.59
CA ILE A 517 25.88 12.45 -17.35
C ILE A 517 24.39 12.13 -17.53
N ASN A 518 23.79 11.48 -16.54
CA ASN A 518 22.38 11.12 -16.54
C ASN A 518 21.64 11.85 -15.42
N PHE A 519 20.58 12.56 -15.75
CA PHE A 519 19.80 13.32 -14.79
C PHE A 519 18.31 13.35 -15.16
N GLN A 520 17.46 13.60 -14.20
CA GLN A 520 16.05 13.89 -14.42
C GLN A 520 15.92 15.31 -15.00
N CYS A 521 15.14 15.48 -16.06
CA CYS A 521 14.96 16.79 -16.66
C CYS A 521 13.47 17.14 -16.77
N LEU A 522 13.11 18.33 -16.27
CA LEU A 522 11.77 18.89 -16.43
C LEU A 522 11.83 20.16 -17.25
N PRO A 523 11.41 20.13 -18.53
CA PRO A 523 11.23 21.34 -19.31
C PRO A 523 10.09 22.21 -18.76
N VAL A 524 10.36 23.52 -18.60
CA VAL A 524 9.47 24.47 -17.93
C VAL A 524 9.43 25.81 -18.65
N SER A 525 8.39 26.61 -18.38
CA SER A 525 8.32 28.01 -18.82
C SER A 525 9.21 28.91 -17.95
N SER A 526 9.57 30.07 -18.47
CA SER A 526 10.49 31.04 -17.80
C SER A 526 10.00 31.53 -16.43
N SER A 527 8.70 31.47 -16.15
CA SER A 527 8.12 31.86 -14.84
C SER A 527 8.07 30.73 -13.80
N PHE A 528 8.50 29.50 -14.15
CA PHE A 528 8.21 28.30 -13.37
C PHE A 528 8.79 28.36 -11.96
N LEU A 529 10.09 28.59 -11.81
CA LEU A 529 10.73 28.56 -10.49
C LEU A 529 10.14 29.64 -9.58
N LYS A 530 9.89 30.83 -10.12
CA LYS A 530 9.26 31.94 -9.38
C LYS A 530 7.86 31.59 -8.87
N VAL A 531 7.01 31.00 -9.70
CA VAL A 531 5.63 30.64 -9.32
C VAL A 531 5.61 29.48 -8.34
N MET A 532 6.54 28.54 -8.49
CA MET A 532 6.72 27.39 -7.58
C MET A 532 7.47 27.73 -6.30
N GLY A 533 7.93 28.97 -6.13
CA GLY A 533 8.68 29.39 -4.93
C GLY A 533 10.05 28.72 -4.79
N ILE A 534 10.67 28.29 -5.90
CA ILE A 534 11.99 27.66 -5.89
C ILE A 534 13.06 28.73 -6.01
N GLU A 535 13.90 28.86 -4.99
CA GLU A 535 14.98 29.87 -4.97
C GLU A 535 16.23 29.33 -5.67
N VAL A 536 16.83 30.18 -6.54
CA VAL A 536 18.12 29.90 -7.14
C VAL A 536 19.22 30.32 -6.17
N LYS A 537 20.07 29.38 -5.73
CA LYS A 537 21.16 29.63 -4.78
C LYS A 537 22.40 30.25 -5.41
N GLU A 538 22.69 29.86 -6.65
CA GLU A 538 23.85 30.29 -7.38
C GLU A 538 23.48 30.55 -8.84
N GLY A 539 23.98 31.63 -9.42
CA GLY A 539 23.62 32.05 -10.77
C GLY A 539 22.34 32.89 -10.80
N ARG A 540 21.44 32.60 -11.74
CA ARG A 540 20.18 33.32 -11.94
C ARG A 540 19.01 32.39 -12.36
N ASP A 541 17.81 32.91 -12.14
CA ASP A 541 16.57 32.26 -12.65
C ASP A 541 16.41 32.49 -14.17
N PHE A 542 15.50 31.72 -14.77
CA PHE A 542 15.07 31.92 -16.17
C PHE A 542 14.47 33.32 -16.38
N ARG A 543 14.65 33.85 -17.58
CA ARG A 543 14.10 35.14 -17.99
C ARG A 543 13.33 34.97 -19.29
N PRO A 544 12.32 35.82 -19.58
CA PRO A 544 11.60 35.77 -20.86
C PRO A 544 12.50 35.90 -22.08
N GLU A 545 13.65 36.59 -21.94
CA GLU A 545 14.62 36.71 -23.02
C GLU A 545 15.33 35.42 -23.37
N ASP A 546 15.41 34.47 -22.42
CA ASP A 546 16.01 33.15 -22.65
C ASP A 546 15.17 32.30 -23.63
N ASP A 547 13.85 32.50 -23.67
CA ASP A 547 12.96 31.87 -24.65
C ASP A 547 13.30 32.29 -26.12
N GLN A 548 13.97 33.41 -26.30
CA GLN A 548 14.36 33.94 -27.61
C GLN A 548 15.77 33.53 -28.07
N LYS A 549 16.53 32.83 -27.20
CA LYS A 549 17.87 32.33 -27.55
C LYS A 549 17.79 31.17 -28.54
N GLU A 550 18.82 30.97 -29.34
CA GLU A 550 18.91 29.84 -30.25
C GLU A 550 19.10 28.53 -29.53
N THR A 551 19.70 28.52 -28.32
CA THR A 551 19.95 27.34 -27.48
C THR A 551 19.16 27.45 -26.18
N GLY A 552 18.87 26.29 -25.58
CA GLY A 552 18.25 26.23 -24.27
C GLY A 552 19.18 26.56 -23.12
N CYS A 553 18.67 26.49 -21.89
CA CYS A 553 19.48 26.63 -20.70
C CYS A 553 18.98 25.75 -19.55
N TYR A 554 19.92 25.34 -18.69
CA TYR A 554 19.70 24.46 -17.55
C TYR A 554 19.84 25.20 -16.22
N ILE A 555 19.02 24.82 -15.26
CA ILE A 555 19.20 25.07 -13.83
C ILE A 555 19.21 23.72 -13.12
N PHE A 556 20.34 23.32 -12.54
CA PHE A 556 20.52 22.04 -11.90
C PHE A 556 20.31 22.11 -10.38
N ASN A 557 20.02 20.97 -9.75
CA ASN A 557 20.03 20.86 -8.30
C ASN A 557 21.46 20.66 -7.73
N GLU A 558 21.62 20.84 -6.40
CA GLU A 558 22.92 20.68 -5.73
C GLU A 558 23.47 19.25 -5.88
N LYS A 559 22.61 18.23 -5.93
CA LYS A 559 23.03 16.83 -6.12
C LYS A 559 23.71 16.64 -7.48
N ALA A 560 23.14 17.16 -8.56
CA ALA A 560 23.75 17.11 -9.89
C ALA A 560 25.07 17.87 -9.93
N LYS A 561 25.10 19.09 -9.34
CA LYS A 561 26.31 19.89 -9.25
C LYS A 561 27.45 19.13 -8.57
N ALA A 562 27.18 18.51 -7.42
CA ALA A 562 28.18 17.77 -6.66
C ALA A 562 28.62 16.47 -7.35
N GLN A 563 27.67 15.73 -7.94
CA GLN A 563 27.96 14.43 -8.55
C GLN A 563 28.75 14.52 -9.85
N TYR A 564 28.48 15.56 -10.67
CA TYR A 564 29.08 15.74 -12.00
C TYR A 564 30.06 16.91 -12.05
N GLU A 565 30.37 17.55 -10.92
CA GLU A 565 31.26 18.71 -10.80
C GLU A 565 30.87 19.85 -11.75
N LEU A 566 29.55 20.09 -11.93
CA LEU A 566 29.01 21.10 -12.85
C LEU A 566 29.38 22.50 -12.41
N LYS A 567 29.68 23.37 -13.40
CA LYS A 567 30.06 24.76 -13.17
C LYS A 567 29.13 25.74 -13.88
N LEU A 568 28.90 26.87 -13.25
CA LEU A 568 28.12 27.99 -13.82
C LEU A 568 28.71 28.50 -15.12
N ASN A 569 27.87 28.83 -16.10
CA ASN A 569 28.21 29.33 -17.45
C ASN A 569 28.97 28.31 -18.33
N GLU A 570 29.13 27.07 -17.91
CA GLU A 570 29.57 26.00 -18.80
C GLU A 570 28.40 25.45 -19.63
N LYS A 571 28.69 24.72 -20.69
CA LYS A 571 27.69 24.23 -21.65
C LYS A 571 27.62 22.72 -21.65
N ILE A 572 26.42 22.20 -21.80
CA ILE A 572 26.11 20.81 -22.00
C ILE A 572 25.41 20.69 -23.37
N ASP A 573 26.03 20.02 -24.33
CA ASP A 573 25.52 19.89 -25.72
C ASP A 573 25.17 21.23 -26.39
N GLY A 574 25.82 22.32 -25.98
CA GLY A 574 25.57 23.66 -26.49
C GLY A 574 24.68 24.53 -25.63
N ASP A 575 23.92 23.97 -24.71
CA ASP A 575 23.02 24.67 -23.79
C ASP A 575 23.72 25.09 -22.50
N GLU A 576 23.45 26.30 -22.02
CA GLU A 576 24.18 26.94 -20.92
C GLU A 576 23.63 26.55 -19.54
N ILE A 577 24.50 26.27 -18.57
CA ILE A 577 24.15 26.13 -17.16
C ILE A 577 24.08 27.54 -16.55
N ILE A 578 22.85 28.03 -16.25
CA ILE A 578 22.63 29.39 -15.76
C ILE A 578 22.44 29.51 -14.26
N GLY A 579 22.21 28.40 -13.56
CA GLY A 579 22.00 28.44 -12.13
C GLY A 579 21.97 27.07 -11.45
N PHE A 580 21.98 27.11 -10.11
CA PHE A 580 21.82 25.95 -9.25
C PHE A 580 20.78 26.25 -8.17
N ILE A 581 19.94 25.24 -7.88
CA ILE A 581 18.86 25.25 -6.87
C ILE A 581 19.18 24.26 -5.76
N PRO A 582 18.54 24.40 -4.56
CA PRO A 582 18.57 23.35 -3.54
C PRO A 582 18.01 22.02 -4.07
N ASP A 583 18.35 20.95 -3.39
CA ASP A 583 17.70 19.67 -3.63
C ASP A 583 16.22 19.74 -3.26
N ILE A 584 15.34 19.60 -4.24
CA ILE A 584 13.89 19.54 -4.05
C ILE A 584 13.42 18.08 -4.06
N LYS A 585 12.34 17.79 -3.32
CA LYS A 585 11.79 16.45 -3.24
C LYS A 585 10.72 16.23 -4.31
N PHE A 586 11.14 15.75 -5.44
CA PHE A 586 10.26 15.51 -6.60
C PHE A 586 9.86 14.05 -6.79
N ALA A 587 10.36 13.14 -5.93
CA ALA A 587 10.06 11.72 -5.94
C ALA A 587 9.53 11.23 -4.57
N SER A 588 9.23 9.95 -4.47
CA SER A 588 8.80 9.33 -3.21
C SER A 588 9.85 9.49 -2.10
N PHE A 589 9.42 9.69 -0.86
CA PHE A 589 10.31 9.75 0.33
C PHE A 589 11.09 8.45 0.60
N ARG A 590 10.83 7.39 -0.17
CA ARG A 590 11.63 6.16 -0.15
C ARG A 590 12.94 6.29 -0.91
N GLN A 591 12.99 7.22 -1.88
CA GLN A 591 14.15 7.44 -2.74
C GLN A 591 14.89 8.70 -2.30
N GLU A 592 16.22 8.67 -2.43
CA GLU A 592 17.02 9.89 -2.31
C GLU A 592 16.78 10.80 -3.50
N VAL A 593 16.98 12.10 -3.30
CA VAL A 593 16.98 13.05 -4.40
C VAL A 593 18.10 12.67 -5.38
N THR A 594 17.76 12.55 -6.65
CA THR A 594 18.67 12.25 -7.74
C THR A 594 19.11 13.54 -8.44
N PRO A 595 20.17 13.51 -9.29
CA PRO A 595 20.51 14.61 -10.18
C PRO A 595 19.29 15.05 -10.99
N MET A 596 18.97 16.35 -10.96
CA MET A 596 17.82 16.92 -11.63
C MET A 596 18.16 18.28 -12.23
N ALA A 597 17.54 18.59 -13.38
CA ALA A 597 17.53 19.90 -13.99
C ALA A 597 16.13 20.39 -14.32
N PHE A 598 15.89 21.69 -14.18
CA PHE A 598 14.89 22.40 -14.92
C PHE A 598 15.49 22.90 -16.22
N TYR A 599 14.76 22.82 -17.31
CA TYR A 599 15.26 23.17 -18.63
C TYR A 599 14.28 24.13 -19.31
N LEU A 600 14.82 25.21 -19.85
CA LEU A 600 14.08 26.14 -20.70
C LEU A 600 14.52 25.94 -22.16
N TRP A 601 13.54 25.61 -22.99
CA TRP A 601 13.77 25.53 -24.44
C TRP A 601 14.08 26.93 -24.98
N GLY A 602 15.07 27.03 -25.91
CA GLY A 602 15.22 28.20 -26.75
C GLY A 602 14.28 28.15 -27.94
N LYS A 603 14.62 28.90 -29.01
CA LYS A 603 13.86 28.88 -30.26
C LYS A 603 13.84 27.52 -30.96
N TYR A 604 14.91 26.73 -30.80
CA TYR A 604 14.98 25.37 -31.37
C TYR A 604 14.40 24.37 -30.40
N GLN A 605 13.26 23.84 -30.78
CA GLN A 605 12.52 22.88 -29.98
C GLN A 605 12.55 21.52 -30.64
N TRP A 606 12.45 20.46 -29.79
CA TRP A 606 12.20 19.12 -30.28
C TRP A 606 10.82 19.05 -30.95
N GLY A 607 10.80 18.89 -32.29
CA GLY A 607 9.61 18.87 -33.10
C GLY A 607 9.22 20.26 -33.65
N GLN A 608 8.76 20.32 -34.89
CA GLN A 608 8.56 21.54 -35.68
C GLN A 608 7.44 22.49 -35.19
N GLU A 609 6.76 22.23 -34.08
CA GLU A 609 5.54 22.92 -33.67
C GLU A 609 5.51 23.41 -32.20
N GLY A 610 6.54 24.12 -31.77
CA GLY A 610 6.38 24.95 -30.56
C GLY A 610 6.54 24.23 -29.20
N ASN A 611 6.75 25.02 -28.13
CA ASN A 611 6.89 24.57 -26.74
C ASN A 611 5.64 23.85 -26.27
N TYR A 612 5.62 22.53 -26.32
CA TYR A 612 4.53 21.74 -25.78
C TYR A 612 4.70 21.61 -24.27
N TYR A 613 3.88 22.34 -23.55
CA TYR A 613 3.69 22.11 -22.14
C TYR A 613 2.39 21.33 -21.92
N ASN A 614 2.48 20.22 -21.22
CA ASN A 614 1.30 19.38 -20.97
C ASN A 614 0.57 19.74 -19.68
N THR A 615 1.20 20.55 -18.82
CA THR A 615 0.64 20.92 -17.53
C THR A 615 0.72 22.42 -17.30
N ALA A 616 -0.40 23.05 -16.94
CA ALA A 616 -0.47 24.40 -16.40
C ALA A 616 -0.65 24.34 -14.88
N TYR A 617 0.07 25.25 -14.19
CA TYR A 617 -0.06 25.50 -12.76
C TYR A 617 -0.64 26.89 -12.58
N VAL A 618 -1.80 26.97 -11.98
CA VAL A 618 -2.50 28.23 -11.70
C VAL A 618 -2.41 28.51 -10.21
N LYS A 619 -1.58 29.46 -9.82
CA LYS A 619 -1.37 29.89 -8.42
C LYS A 619 -2.41 30.93 -8.05
N PHE A 620 -3.06 30.74 -6.91
CA PHE A 620 -4.02 31.69 -6.36
C PHE A 620 -3.38 32.49 -5.22
N LYS A 621 -3.93 33.69 -4.99
CA LYS A 621 -3.55 34.53 -3.84
C LYS A 621 -4.10 33.90 -2.57
N ALA A 622 -3.37 34.02 -1.47
CA ALA A 622 -3.80 33.53 -0.18
C ALA A 622 -5.18 34.08 0.22
N GLY A 623 -6.09 33.17 0.64
CA GLY A 623 -7.45 33.53 1.03
C GLY A 623 -8.43 33.78 -0.13
N SER A 624 -8.05 33.50 -1.36
CA SER A 624 -8.95 33.55 -2.52
C SER A 624 -10.02 32.46 -2.44
N ASP A 625 -11.19 32.72 -3.06
CA ASP A 625 -12.21 31.68 -3.24
C ASP A 625 -11.76 30.69 -4.31
N LEU A 626 -11.15 29.59 -3.86
CA LEU A 626 -10.62 28.54 -4.73
C LEU A 626 -11.73 27.82 -5.52
N ARG A 627 -12.97 27.77 -5.01
CA ARG A 627 -14.08 27.14 -5.72
C ARG A 627 -14.47 27.96 -6.95
N SER A 628 -14.64 29.27 -6.76
CA SER A 628 -14.89 30.19 -7.89
C SER A 628 -13.70 30.25 -8.86
N GLY A 629 -12.46 30.13 -8.31
CA GLY A 629 -11.26 30.00 -9.11
C GLY A 629 -11.24 28.75 -9.99
N MET A 630 -11.59 27.60 -9.46
CA MET A 630 -11.68 26.35 -10.21
C MET A 630 -12.72 26.45 -11.33
N GLU A 631 -13.89 27.06 -11.08
CA GLU A 631 -14.92 27.26 -12.08
C GLU A 631 -14.43 28.17 -13.18
N HIS A 632 -13.76 29.30 -12.82
CA HIS A 632 -13.18 30.20 -13.82
C HIS A 632 -12.12 29.51 -14.71
N VAL A 633 -11.29 28.62 -14.12
CA VAL A 633 -10.33 27.80 -14.89
C VAL A 633 -11.06 26.90 -15.86
N ARG A 634 -12.13 26.22 -15.41
CA ARG A 634 -12.94 25.34 -16.24
C ARG A 634 -13.60 26.08 -17.41
N GLU A 635 -14.31 27.18 -17.12
CA GLU A 635 -14.93 28.04 -18.15
C GLU A 635 -13.89 28.61 -19.15
N SER A 636 -12.68 28.90 -18.65
CA SER A 636 -11.60 29.38 -19.52
C SER A 636 -11.13 28.28 -20.47
N LEU A 637 -11.01 27.04 -20.01
CA LEU A 637 -10.66 25.89 -20.85
C LEU A 637 -11.75 25.59 -21.90
N GLU A 638 -13.01 25.52 -21.48
CA GLU A 638 -14.15 25.27 -22.34
C GLU A 638 -14.33 26.31 -23.44
N LYS A 639 -13.91 27.54 -23.19
CA LYS A 639 -13.95 28.61 -24.19
C LYS A 639 -12.97 28.39 -25.35
N PHE A 640 -11.82 27.77 -25.11
CA PHE A 640 -10.81 27.46 -26.14
C PHE A 640 -11.08 26.14 -26.83
N ASP A 641 -11.63 25.17 -26.09
CA ASP A 641 -11.98 23.85 -26.63
C ASP A 641 -13.13 23.23 -25.80
N SER A 642 -14.36 23.40 -26.27
CA SER A 642 -15.56 22.95 -25.55
C SER A 642 -15.82 21.44 -25.69
N GLU A 643 -15.16 20.76 -26.61
CA GLU A 643 -15.33 19.32 -26.85
C GLU A 643 -14.32 18.49 -26.02
N TYR A 644 -13.23 19.12 -25.57
CA TYR A 644 -12.19 18.45 -24.82
C TYR A 644 -12.54 18.40 -23.34
N PRO A 645 -12.68 17.22 -22.70
CA PRO A 645 -13.02 17.11 -21.30
C PRO A 645 -11.79 17.35 -20.42
N PHE A 646 -11.53 18.59 -20.11
CA PHE A 646 -10.44 18.99 -19.22
C PHE A 646 -10.63 18.46 -17.80
N VAL A 647 -9.53 18.01 -17.19
CA VAL A 647 -9.50 17.63 -15.78
C VAL A 647 -8.77 18.72 -15.01
N VAL A 648 -9.49 19.35 -14.09
CA VAL A 648 -8.99 20.40 -13.20
C VAL A 648 -8.90 19.83 -11.79
N ARG A 649 -7.71 19.84 -11.17
CA ARG A 649 -7.46 19.28 -9.84
C ARG A 649 -6.63 20.23 -8.99
N PHE A 650 -6.76 20.10 -7.67
CA PHE A 650 -5.81 20.74 -6.76
C PHE A 650 -4.48 20.00 -6.78
N TYR A 651 -3.38 20.77 -6.71
CA TYR A 651 -2.03 20.19 -6.79
C TYR A 651 -1.69 19.32 -5.57
N ASP A 652 -2.14 19.71 -4.38
CA ASP A 652 -1.98 18.93 -3.16
C ASP A 652 -2.73 17.57 -3.21
N GLU A 653 -3.91 17.53 -3.86
CA GLU A 653 -4.64 16.28 -4.10
C GLU A 653 -3.82 15.33 -4.98
N VAL A 654 -3.21 15.85 -6.03
CA VAL A 654 -2.38 15.04 -6.94
C VAL A 654 -1.12 14.53 -6.24
N LEU A 655 -0.49 15.36 -5.42
CA LEU A 655 0.65 14.93 -4.61
C LEU A 655 0.28 13.86 -3.58
N GLN A 656 -0.94 13.91 -3.01
CA GLN A 656 -1.43 12.86 -2.11
C GLN A 656 -1.51 11.50 -2.81
N HIS A 657 -1.88 11.44 -4.08
CA HIS A 657 -1.88 10.18 -4.83
C HIS A 657 -0.49 9.53 -4.90
N THR A 658 0.57 10.32 -4.90
CA THR A 658 1.95 9.80 -4.88
C THR A 658 2.26 8.99 -3.60
N TYR A 659 1.61 9.34 -2.48
CA TYR A 659 1.78 8.69 -1.18
C TYR A 659 0.57 7.83 -0.76
N GLU A 660 -0.44 7.71 -1.62
CA GLU A 660 -1.70 7.04 -1.29
C GLU A 660 -1.49 5.61 -0.80
N LYS A 661 -0.57 4.89 -1.43
CA LYS A 661 -0.26 3.50 -1.07
C LYS A 661 0.37 3.39 0.33
N GLU A 662 1.33 4.24 0.64
CA GLU A 662 1.96 4.31 1.96
C GLU A 662 0.96 4.71 3.04
N LEU A 663 0.09 5.69 2.74
CA LEU A 663 -0.96 6.14 3.65
C LEU A 663 -2.00 5.05 3.90
N LYS A 664 -2.42 4.32 2.87
CA LYS A 664 -3.33 3.17 3.00
C LYS A 664 -2.73 2.09 3.89
N ILE A 665 -1.49 1.67 3.62
CA ILE A 665 -0.80 0.64 4.41
C ILE A 665 -0.64 1.09 5.87
N GLY A 666 -0.22 2.33 6.11
CA GLY A 666 -0.11 2.90 7.45
C GLY A 666 -1.45 2.94 8.18
N SER A 667 -2.52 3.29 7.48
CA SER A 667 -3.89 3.30 8.01
C SER A 667 -4.39 1.89 8.33
N LEU A 668 -4.10 0.90 7.48
CA LEU A 668 -4.41 -0.51 7.74
C LEU A 668 -3.71 -1.02 9.00
N ILE A 669 -2.41 -0.80 9.12
CA ILE A 669 -1.64 -1.25 10.29
C ILE A 669 -2.14 -0.54 11.55
N THR A 670 -2.45 0.75 11.49
CA THR A 670 -3.04 1.50 12.61
C THR A 670 -4.40 0.94 13.00
N LEU A 671 -5.29 0.70 12.03
CA LEU A 671 -6.60 0.13 12.27
C LEU A 671 -6.53 -1.24 12.96
N PHE A 672 -5.70 -2.15 12.42
CA PHE A 672 -5.58 -3.50 12.99
C PHE A 672 -4.84 -3.49 14.33
N SER A 673 -3.92 -2.57 14.55
CA SER A 673 -3.32 -2.36 15.89
C SER A 673 -4.34 -1.87 16.90
N LEU A 674 -5.24 -0.94 16.52
CA LEU A 674 -6.34 -0.51 17.37
C LEU A 674 -7.31 -1.67 17.67
N VAL A 675 -7.59 -2.52 16.69
CA VAL A 675 -8.39 -3.74 16.88
C VAL A 675 -7.73 -4.67 17.90
N ALA A 676 -6.42 -4.93 17.76
CA ALA A 676 -5.68 -5.77 18.69
C ALA A 676 -5.66 -5.20 20.11
N ILE A 677 -5.48 -3.88 20.25
CA ILE A 677 -5.55 -3.16 21.53
C ILE A 677 -6.95 -3.28 22.13
N PHE A 678 -7.99 -3.08 21.34
CA PHE A 678 -9.38 -3.22 21.80
C PHE A 678 -9.65 -4.64 22.30
N ILE A 679 -9.25 -5.67 21.56
CA ILE A 679 -9.39 -7.07 21.97
C ILE A 679 -8.61 -7.32 23.26
N SER A 680 -7.41 -6.74 23.40
CA SER A 680 -6.59 -6.81 24.61
C SER A 680 -7.29 -6.20 25.84
N ILE A 681 -7.87 -5.01 25.69
CA ILE A 681 -8.64 -4.34 26.74
C ILE A 681 -9.83 -5.18 27.19
N VAL A 682 -10.60 -5.72 26.24
CA VAL A 682 -11.74 -6.62 26.50
C VAL A 682 -11.30 -7.85 27.29
N GLY A 683 -10.13 -8.40 26.96
CA GLY A 683 -9.56 -9.55 27.69
C GLY A 683 -9.16 -9.19 29.13
N VAL A 684 -8.49 -8.09 29.35
CA VAL A 684 -8.14 -7.59 30.69
C VAL A 684 -9.40 -7.30 31.49
N PHE A 685 -10.38 -6.62 30.89
CA PHE A 685 -11.67 -6.35 31.54
C PHE A 685 -12.35 -7.66 32.01
N GLY A 686 -12.48 -8.65 31.13
CA GLY A 686 -13.08 -9.94 31.49
C GLY A 686 -12.33 -10.65 32.62
N LEU A 687 -11.01 -10.54 32.64
CA LEU A 687 -10.18 -11.12 33.70
C LEU A 687 -10.36 -10.40 35.03
N VAL A 688 -10.40 -9.07 35.04
CA VAL A 688 -10.58 -8.25 36.26
C VAL A 688 -11.97 -8.46 36.86
N VAL A 689 -13.02 -8.52 36.02
CA VAL A 689 -14.38 -8.87 36.46
C VAL A 689 -14.38 -10.18 37.24
N PHE A 690 -13.72 -11.20 36.69
CA PHE A 690 -13.62 -12.49 37.34
C PHE A 690 -12.76 -12.45 38.63
N GLU A 691 -11.61 -11.80 38.61
CA GLU A 691 -10.75 -11.70 39.79
C GLU A 691 -11.45 -11.00 40.96
N SER A 692 -12.20 -9.93 40.65
CA SER A 692 -13.02 -9.20 41.60
C SER A 692 -14.10 -10.08 42.22
N GLU A 693 -14.84 -10.85 41.41
CA GLU A 693 -15.82 -11.82 41.92
C GLU A 693 -15.20 -12.90 42.75
N TYR A 694 -14.04 -13.43 42.35
CA TYR A 694 -13.31 -14.45 43.10
C TYR A 694 -12.82 -13.96 44.46
N LYS A 695 -12.30 -12.73 44.53
CA LYS A 695 -11.84 -12.09 45.78
C LYS A 695 -12.93 -11.39 46.57
N ARG A 696 -14.20 -11.48 46.14
CA ARG A 696 -15.34 -10.78 46.75
C ARG A 696 -15.47 -11.09 48.24
N LYS A 697 -15.28 -12.34 48.70
CA LYS A 697 -15.24 -12.75 50.11
C LYS A 697 -14.07 -12.13 50.86
N GLU A 698 -12.85 -12.12 50.26
CA GLU A 698 -11.67 -11.52 50.84
C GLU A 698 -11.83 -10.00 51.00
N ILE A 699 -12.37 -9.34 49.98
CA ILE A 699 -12.67 -7.91 50.02
C ILE A 699 -13.68 -7.58 51.12
N ALA A 700 -14.74 -8.40 51.26
CA ALA A 700 -15.77 -8.21 52.27
C ALA A 700 -15.17 -8.36 53.68
N VAL A 701 -14.32 -9.39 53.95
CA VAL A 701 -13.66 -9.60 55.23
C VAL A 701 -12.72 -8.42 55.56
N ARG A 702 -11.92 -7.97 54.62
CA ARG A 702 -11.03 -6.80 54.77
C ARG A 702 -11.82 -5.54 55.13
N LYS A 703 -12.97 -5.30 54.47
CA LYS A 703 -13.87 -4.18 54.77
C LYS A 703 -14.46 -4.25 56.17
N VAL A 704 -14.87 -5.42 56.61
CA VAL A 704 -15.36 -5.62 57.98
C VAL A 704 -14.23 -5.39 59.00
N LEU A 705 -12.97 -5.71 58.66
CA LEU A 705 -11.77 -5.45 59.47
C LEU A 705 -11.30 -3.97 59.38
N GLY A 706 -11.99 -3.08 58.71
CA GLY A 706 -11.72 -1.64 58.68
C GLY A 706 -10.94 -1.14 57.44
N SER A 707 -10.62 -1.97 56.45
CA SER A 707 -9.95 -1.49 55.23
C SER A 707 -10.81 -0.53 54.45
N THR A 708 -10.23 0.58 53.97
CA THR A 708 -10.86 1.57 53.11
C THR A 708 -10.98 1.06 51.67
N THR A 709 -11.92 1.61 50.90
CA THR A 709 -12.04 1.34 49.49
C THR A 709 -10.74 1.69 48.72
N GLY A 710 -10.06 2.79 49.16
CA GLY A 710 -8.80 3.21 48.51
C GLY A 710 -7.66 2.17 48.71
N GLU A 711 -7.53 1.59 49.90
CA GLU A 711 -6.51 0.54 50.14
C GLU A 711 -6.76 -0.71 49.31
N ILE A 712 -8.02 -1.08 49.12
CA ILE A 712 -8.39 -2.23 48.29
C ILE A 712 -8.03 -1.95 46.81
N LEU A 713 -8.40 -0.76 46.30
CA LEU A 713 -8.05 -0.35 44.95
C LEU A 713 -6.55 -0.26 44.71
N TYR A 714 -5.81 0.28 45.68
CA TYR A 714 -4.34 0.37 45.63
C TYR A 714 -3.70 -1.02 45.50
N MET A 715 -4.12 -1.99 46.29
CA MET A 715 -3.61 -3.37 46.25
C MET A 715 -3.77 -4.02 44.88
N PHE A 716 -4.91 -3.82 44.22
CA PHE A 716 -5.15 -4.36 42.87
C PHE A 716 -4.30 -3.63 41.83
N ASN A 717 -4.31 -2.29 41.83
CA ASN A 717 -3.62 -1.49 40.85
C ASN A 717 -2.09 -1.68 40.88
N VAL A 718 -1.50 -1.80 42.08
CA VAL A 718 -0.05 -2.08 42.22
C VAL A 718 0.35 -3.42 41.57
N SER A 719 -0.49 -4.45 41.69
CA SER A 719 -0.21 -5.74 41.05
C SER A 719 -0.16 -5.64 39.52
N TYR A 720 -1.10 -4.92 38.92
CA TYR A 720 -1.12 -4.67 37.45
C TYR A 720 0.02 -3.73 37.01
N PHE A 721 0.40 -2.77 37.85
CA PHE A 721 1.53 -1.87 37.55
C PHE A 721 2.83 -2.65 37.33
N TRP A 722 3.16 -3.59 38.22
CA TRP A 722 4.37 -4.41 38.09
C TRP A 722 4.32 -5.30 36.84
N ILE A 723 3.18 -5.87 36.52
CA ILE A 723 3.00 -6.67 35.29
C ILE A 723 3.25 -5.80 34.08
N LEU A 724 2.63 -4.62 34.01
CA LEU A 724 2.80 -3.67 32.92
C LEU A 724 4.25 -3.22 32.75
N LEU A 725 4.93 -2.90 33.89
CA LEU A 725 6.31 -2.45 33.86
C LEU A 725 7.25 -3.53 33.30
N ILE A 726 7.08 -4.78 33.76
CA ILE A 726 7.87 -5.92 33.27
C ILE A 726 7.60 -6.12 31.76
N CYS A 727 6.35 -6.12 31.37
CA CYS A 727 5.98 -6.30 29.94
C CYS A 727 6.50 -5.17 29.06
N PHE A 728 6.53 -3.94 29.56
CA PHE A 728 7.10 -2.79 28.86
C PHE A 728 8.61 -2.92 28.66
N VAL A 729 9.35 -3.36 29.68
CA VAL A 729 10.80 -3.60 29.59
C VAL A 729 11.17 -4.61 28.51
N PHE A 730 10.32 -5.61 28.25
CA PHE A 730 10.53 -6.57 27.16
C PHE A 730 9.95 -6.08 25.82
N GLY A 731 8.78 -5.47 25.82
CA GLY A 731 8.07 -5.07 24.59
C GLY A 731 8.68 -3.84 23.91
N ALA A 732 9.10 -2.83 24.69
CA ALA A 732 9.62 -1.59 24.15
C ALA A 732 10.92 -1.75 23.33
N PRO A 733 11.95 -2.54 23.77
CA PRO A 733 13.14 -2.78 22.96
C PRO A 733 12.84 -3.51 21.65
N VAL A 734 11.94 -4.50 21.67
CA VAL A 734 11.53 -5.25 20.47
C VAL A 734 10.84 -4.33 19.49
N ALA A 735 9.91 -3.49 19.98
CA ALA A 735 9.21 -2.51 19.14
C ALA A 735 10.17 -1.47 18.55
N TRP A 736 11.09 -0.96 19.37
CA TRP A 736 12.09 0.01 18.94
C TRP A 736 12.99 -0.54 17.83
N TYR A 737 13.48 -1.76 17.98
CA TYR A 737 14.29 -2.42 16.96
C TYR A 737 13.49 -2.65 15.66
N GLY A 738 12.25 -3.15 15.76
CA GLY A 738 11.39 -3.39 14.62
C GLY A 738 11.07 -2.11 13.85
N VAL A 739 10.75 -1.02 14.57
CA VAL A 739 10.51 0.30 13.98
C VAL A 739 11.76 0.86 13.32
N HIS A 740 12.93 0.72 13.97
CA HIS A 740 14.20 1.20 13.41
C HIS A 740 14.49 0.52 12.08
N ARG A 741 14.37 -0.80 12.02
CA ARG A 741 14.54 -1.57 10.78
C ARG A 741 13.51 -1.21 9.69
N TRP A 742 12.27 -0.92 10.09
CA TRP A 742 11.25 -0.50 9.13
C TRP A 742 11.54 0.89 8.56
N LEU A 743 11.99 1.82 9.39
CA LEU A 743 12.36 3.18 8.96
C LEU A 743 13.58 3.21 8.03
N GLU A 744 14.46 2.20 8.06
CA GLU A 744 15.59 2.07 7.14
C GLU A 744 15.16 1.97 5.65
N ASN A 745 13.90 1.60 5.38
CA ASN A 745 13.37 1.58 4.01
C ASN A 745 13.02 2.97 3.44
N PHE A 746 13.15 4.02 4.24
CA PHE A 746 12.90 5.40 3.83
C PHE A 746 14.20 6.18 3.82
N ALA A 747 14.51 6.81 2.68
CA ALA A 747 15.64 7.76 2.57
C ALA A 747 15.38 8.96 3.50
N TYR A 748 14.13 9.44 3.51
CA TYR A 748 13.69 10.53 4.38
C TYR A 748 12.76 9.98 5.47
N ARG A 749 13.28 9.88 6.68
CA ARG A 749 12.60 9.26 7.83
C ARG A 749 12.42 10.22 8.99
N THR A 750 11.33 10.01 9.74
CA THR A 750 11.11 10.70 11.00
C THR A 750 12.20 10.33 12.01
N PRO A 751 12.65 11.26 12.88
CA PRO A 751 13.55 10.92 13.97
C PRO A 751 12.94 9.88 14.92
N MET A 752 13.82 9.08 15.53
CA MET A 752 13.40 8.13 16.56
C MET A 752 13.11 8.87 17.88
N TYR A 753 11.86 9.30 18.07
CA TYR A 753 11.42 10.05 19.24
C TYR A 753 11.32 9.16 20.50
N TRP A 754 12.13 9.42 21.49
CA TRP A 754 12.14 8.67 22.76
C TRP A 754 10.84 8.80 23.57
N TRP A 755 10.12 9.94 23.43
CA TRP A 755 8.87 10.21 24.15
C TRP A 755 7.72 9.29 23.75
N VAL A 756 7.82 8.61 22.62
CA VAL A 756 6.83 7.61 22.16
C VAL A 756 6.75 6.44 23.14
N LEU A 757 7.89 6.05 23.75
CA LEU A 757 7.93 4.94 24.71
C LEU A 757 7.13 5.24 25.98
N PRO A 758 7.39 6.33 26.72
CA PRO A 758 6.58 6.67 27.89
C PRO A 758 5.12 6.97 27.55
N LEU A 759 4.83 7.53 26.37
CA LEU A 759 3.45 7.74 25.92
C LEU A 759 2.72 6.40 25.73
N ALA A 760 3.35 5.41 25.12
CA ALA A 760 2.78 4.07 24.96
C ALA A 760 2.53 3.40 26.32
N PHE A 761 3.48 3.51 27.26
CA PHE A 761 3.33 3.01 28.63
C PHE A 761 2.14 3.68 29.34
N LEU A 762 2.03 4.99 29.23
CA LEU A 762 0.96 5.77 29.83
C LEU A 762 -0.40 5.41 29.23
N ALA A 763 -0.49 5.26 27.93
CA ALA A 763 -1.73 4.88 27.23
C ALA A 763 -2.26 3.51 27.71
N VAL A 764 -1.41 2.48 27.69
CA VAL A 764 -1.80 1.14 28.17
C VAL A 764 -2.09 1.16 29.67
N GLY A 765 -1.28 1.89 30.45
CA GLY A 765 -1.44 2.06 31.89
C GLY A 765 -2.77 2.70 32.27
N VAL A 766 -3.10 3.86 31.68
CA VAL A 766 -4.35 4.57 31.94
C VAL A 766 -5.56 3.67 31.65
N ILE A 767 -5.58 3.03 30.49
CA ILE A 767 -6.70 2.14 30.10
C ILE A 767 -6.82 0.97 31.10
N THR A 768 -5.69 0.34 31.44
CA THR A 768 -5.69 -0.79 32.39
C THR A 768 -6.13 -0.34 33.78
N PHE A 769 -5.58 0.77 34.30
CA PHE A 769 -5.96 1.27 35.63
C PHE A 769 -7.40 1.73 35.69
N MET A 770 -7.92 2.41 34.66
CA MET A 770 -9.35 2.74 34.58
C MET A 770 -10.21 1.48 34.66
N THR A 771 -9.85 0.45 33.89
CA THR A 771 -10.59 -0.84 33.85
C THR A 771 -10.56 -1.54 35.20
N VAL A 772 -9.37 -1.67 35.81
CA VAL A 772 -9.16 -2.32 37.09
C VAL A 772 -9.85 -1.56 38.23
N THR A 773 -9.70 -0.24 38.25
CA THR A 773 -10.30 0.62 39.28
C THR A 773 -11.82 0.61 39.21
N TYR A 774 -12.40 0.79 38.02
CA TYR A 774 -13.84 0.79 37.81
C TYR A 774 -14.50 -0.50 38.34
N GLN A 775 -13.95 -1.65 37.96
CA GLN A 775 -14.51 -2.94 38.32
C GLN A 775 -14.35 -3.24 39.81
N ASN A 776 -13.15 -3.02 40.37
CA ASN A 776 -12.91 -3.27 41.80
C ASN A 776 -13.65 -2.27 42.71
N TRP A 777 -13.85 -1.02 42.25
CA TRP A 777 -14.63 -0.03 42.97
C TRP A 777 -16.10 -0.47 43.11
N HIS A 778 -16.68 -1.04 42.06
CA HIS A 778 -18.05 -1.55 42.11
C HIS A 778 -18.18 -2.67 43.16
N VAL A 779 -17.31 -3.65 43.14
CA VAL A 779 -17.28 -4.77 44.12
C VAL A 779 -16.96 -4.30 45.53
N ALA A 780 -16.04 -3.35 45.70
CA ALA A 780 -15.67 -2.84 46.99
C ALA A 780 -16.78 -2.00 47.68
N ASN A 781 -17.73 -1.45 46.91
CA ASN A 781 -18.86 -0.68 47.46
C ASN A 781 -20.12 -1.51 47.66
N GLU A 782 -20.13 -2.79 47.36
CA GLU A 782 -21.23 -3.70 47.65
C GLU A 782 -21.33 -3.96 49.18
N ASN A 783 -22.53 -4.29 49.63
CA ASN A 783 -22.80 -4.58 51.05
C ASN A 783 -22.02 -5.83 51.50
N PRO A 784 -21.05 -5.71 52.44
CA PRO A 784 -20.23 -6.85 52.91
C PRO A 784 -21.02 -8.02 53.48
N VAL A 785 -22.15 -7.75 54.10
CA VAL A 785 -23.01 -8.80 54.71
C VAL A 785 -23.62 -9.73 53.67
N LYS A 786 -24.02 -9.20 52.49
CA LYS A 786 -24.50 -10.01 51.38
C LYS A 786 -23.42 -10.96 50.83
N ASN A 787 -22.17 -10.47 50.80
CA ASN A 787 -21.06 -11.20 50.20
C ASN A 787 -20.45 -12.27 51.14
N ILE A 788 -20.64 -12.15 52.44
CA ILE A 788 -20.24 -13.16 53.45
C ILE A 788 -21.30 -14.28 53.56
N LYS A 789 -22.59 -13.94 53.36
CA LYS A 789 -23.73 -14.90 53.45
C LYS A 789 -24.04 -15.66 52.15
N SER A 790 -23.47 -15.32 51.04
CA SER A 790 -23.71 -16.02 49.77
C SER A 790 -22.93 -17.37 49.78
N GLU A 791 -23.63 -18.48 50.14
CA GLU A 791 -23.15 -19.83 49.91
C GLU A 791 -23.22 -20.27 48.42
#